data_1f7d9d1ec621f8b65422806ba86112c5
#
_entry.id   1f7d9d1ec621f8b65422806ba86112c5
#
_cell.length_a   1.000
_cell.length_b   1.000
_cell.length_c   1.000
_cell.angle_alpha   90.00
_cell.angle_beta   90.00
_cell.angle_gamma   90.00
#
_symmetry.space_group_name_H-M   'P 1'
#
loop_
_entity.id
_entity.type
_entity.pdbx_description
1 polymer ?
#
loop_
_entity_poly.entity_id
_entity_poly.type
_entity_poly.pdbx_seq_one_letter_code
_entity_poly.pdbx_strand_id
1 'polypeptide(L)'
;MNPLTLPHVRTSVIAFSVLAAGCASAPPVVTAPVKTVAVEKQMASVLQLEDRRVLRVDPPPAPVPVQAPVKGRARATTPPPPPPAPPDLTVLVTDSEARVRRRAALAIGRVGLVAGVQPLVATLGDADQDVREMAAFALGLIGDASATPPLMKALTDPSPIVRARAAEALGQINAKDKDKVDEAARRNAGDAIGRMVAEYARTPAISMLQGDDETWPAAPEAEAFRLGIYALVRLGTYEPLASAVLDSSGSRVTTWWPVAYALGRIEDKRAAPTLMKMLNGPGKYSAGFAARGLGILKDTSAVTALIGLVQTTTTPMEVVVSAVRALATIADPRAVPAIAKLASDATDPNVRQQAVTALGTLKATEGLPVVQDLLTDSWPTMRATALRAAASIDLENFLLVLSGMEPDRDWTVRAALADVLGTIGPQAVERTRSMLRDEDRRVVPSVLNALARLKAPDAGTTAMAQLKEPDYVVRSTAARIVGELKPQGGVDALREAWTLAAGDAAIDARAAILSALAEYGGDAAMAILKEGVNDKDWAVRVHVATLLAKVDPAGDYQAAIRPAPGEPPSPYDNAELVGPAYSPHVFIETAKGTIEFELAVLDAPQTSWSFMALTRKGFFNGLQIHRVVSNFVVQDGDPRGDGEGGPGYTIRDELNERPYLRGTVGMALSWKDTGGSQFFITHSPQPHLDARYTAFGKVVNGMDVVDRIQQGDTIKSVKVWDGKTMTEVR
;
A
#
# COMPACT_ATOMS: atom_id res chain seq x y z
N MET A 1 -10.97 -50.84 41.75
CA MET A 1 -11.27 -52.28 41.44
C MET A 1 -10.59 -52.63 40.14
N ASN A 2 -9.80 -53.61 40.25
CA ASN A 2 -8.80 -54.26 39.44
C ASN A 2 -8.81 -54.23 37.90
N PRO A 3 -7.63 -54.56 37.36
CA PRO A 3 -7.27 -54.40 35.94
C PRO A 3 -7.40 -55.73 35.17
N LEU A 4 -7.42 -55.69 33.85
CA LEU A 4 -7.31 -56.85 32.95
C LEU A 4 -6.23 -56.62 31.88
N THR A 5 -5.15 -57.23 32.09
CA THR A 5 -4.19 -58.16 31.43
C THR A 5 -4.21 -58.22 29.87
N LEU A 6 -3.02 -57.98 29.31
CA LEU A 6 -2.54 -58.30 27.96
C LEU A 6 -2.26 -59.80 27.77
N PRO A 7 -2.32 -60.37 26.59
CA PRO A 7 -1.63 -61.62 26.27
C PRO A 7 -0.39 -61.39 25.39
N HIS A 8 0.68 -62.06 25.80
CA HIS A 8 1.94 -62.29 25.08
C HIS A 8 1.75 -63.12 23.82
N VAL A 9 2.39 -62.77 22.73
CA VAL A 9 2.67 -63.68 21.60
C VAL A 9 4.16 -63.86 21.48
N ARG A 10 4.59 -65.11 21.50
CA ARG A 10 5.97 -65.60 21.45
C ARG A 10 6.51 -65.57 20.02
N THR A 11 7.71 -65.05 19.87
CA THR A 11 8.53 -65.09 18.66
C THR A 11 9.30 -66.42 18.59
N SER A 12 9.20 -67.15 17.49
CA SER A 12 10.08 -68.30 17.20
C SER A 12 11.15 -67.86 16.19
N VAL A 13 12.39 -67.99 16.56
CA VAL A 13 13.56 -67.81 15.75
C VAL A 13 13.85 -69.10 14.97
N ILE A 14 13.95 -69.04 13.64
CA ILE A 14 14.55 -70.09 12.81
C ILE A 14 15.77 -69.46 12.12
N ALA A 15 16.94 -69.96 12.46
CA ALA A 15 18.21 -69.62 11.83
C ALA A 15 18.39 -70.47 10.57
N PHE A 16 18.64 -69.81 9.44
CA PHE A 16 19.20 -70.46 8.25
C PHE A 16 20.51 -69.77 7.88
N SER A 17 21.59 -70.48 8.03
CA SER A 17 22.91 -70.06 7.55
C SER A 17 23.09 -70.50 6.11
N VAL A 18 23.28 -69.51 5.21
CA VAL A 18 23.81 -69.75 3.86
C VAL A 18 24.98 -68.82 3.65
N LEU A 19 26.18 -69.40 3.57
CA LEU A 19 27.37 -68.73 3.05
C LEU A 19 27.25 -68.58 1.54
N ALA A 20 27.28 -67.33 1.06
CA ALA A 20 27.60 -67.03 -0.32
C ALA A 20 28.55 -65.84 -0.33
N ALA A 21 29.79 -66.07 -0.79
CA ALA A 21 30.74 -65.02 -1.10
C ALA A 21 30.23 -64.22 -2.33
N GLY A 22 29.93 -62.98 -2.13
CA GLY A 22 29.54 -62.05 -3.16
C GLY A 22 30.28 -60.71 -2.98
N CYS A 23 30.92 -60.25 -4.02
CA CYS A 23 31.69 -59.00 -4.10
C CYS A 23 30.93 -57.82 -3.44
N ALA A 24 31.54 -57.23 -2.43
CA ALA A 24 31.05 -56.00 -1.80
C ALA A 24 31.18 -54.84 -2.79
N SER A 25 30.06 -54.50 -3.44
CA SER A 25 29.93 -53.16 -4.04
C SER A 25 29.69 -52.19 -2.87
N ALA A 26 30.49 -51.16 -2.78
CA ALA A 26 30.30 -50.09 -1.79
C ALA A 26 28.88 -49.50 -1.93
N PRO A 27 28.18 -49.23 -0.79
CA PRO A 27 26.90 -48.56 -0.87
C PRO A 27 27.01 -47.22 -1.58
N PRO A 28 26.05 -46.83 -2.39
CA PRO A 28 26.06 -45.52 -3.03
C PRO A 28 26.17 -44.44 -1.94
N VAL A 29 27.20 -43.62 -2.09
CA VAL A 29 27.38 -42.41 -1.27
C VAL A 29 26.12 -41.55 -1.51
N VAL A 30 25.22 -41.49 -0.53
CA VAL A 30 24.13 -40.54 -0.55
C VAL A 30 24.71 -39.15 -0.35
N THR A 31 25.04 -38.51 -1.46
CA THR A 31 25.38 -37.07 -1.46
C THR A 31 24.09 -36.26 -1.34
N ALA A 32 23.67 -36.00 -0.14
CA ALA A 32 22.81 -34.86 0.19
C ALA A 32 23.69 -33.99 1.10
N PRO A 33 23.89 -32.74 0.83
CA PRO A 33 23.01 -31.60 0.71
C PRO A 33 23.51 -30.48 -0.24
N VAL A 34 23.95 -30.80 -1.42
CA VAL A 34 24.42 -29.78 -2.38
C VAL A 34 23.22 -28.95 -2.92
N LYS A 35 22.01 -29.50 -2.89
CA LYS A 35 20.80 -28.83 -3.39
C LYS A 35 20.35 -27.64 -2.54
N THR A 36 20.45 -27.70 -1.23
CA THR A 36 19.99 -26.62 -0.33
C THR A 36 20.84 -25.37 -0.49
N VAL A 37 22.15 -25.49 -0.57
CA VAL A 37 23.05 -24.35 -0.79
C VAL A 37 22.84 -23.73 -2.19
N ALA A 38 22.48 -24.53 -3.18
CA ALA A 38 22.16 -24.04 -4.52
C ALA A 38 20.84 -23.24 -4.53
N VAL A 39 19.82 -23.74 -3.84
CA VAL A 39 18.50 -23.05 -3.71
C VAL A 39 18.65 -21.71 -3.00
N GLU A 40 19.37 -21.65 -1.89
CA GLU A 40 19.62 -20.41 -1.17
C GLU A 40 20.34 -19.36 -2.04
N LYS A 41 21.34 -19.78 -2.81
CA LYS A 41 22.04 -18.89 -3.75
C LYS A 41 21.11 -18.40 -4.87
N GLN A 42 20.25 -19.26 -5.40
CA GLN A 42 19.26 -18.88 -6.40
C GLN A 42 18.26 -17.88 -5.84
N MET A 43 17.76 -18.10 -4.62
CA MET A 43 16.88 -17.18 -3.92
C MET A 43 17.53 -15.82 -3.67
N ALA A 44 18.81 -15.80 -3.25
CA ALA A 44 19.59 -14.57 -3.10
C ALA A 44 19.72 -13.82 -4.44
N SER A 45 19.97 -14.56 -5.54
CA SER A 45 19.99 -13.95 -6.89
C SER A 45 18.66 -13.39 -7.31
N VAL A 46 17.54 -14.04 -6.98
CA VAL A 46 16.18 -13.53 -7.23
C VAL A 46 15.97 -12.22 -6.49
N LEU A 47 16.30 -12.18 -5.18
CA LEU A 47 16.18 -10.96 -4.38
C LEU A 47 17.02 -9.81 -4.94
N GLN A 48 18.26 -10.10 -5.35
CA GLN A 48 19.16 -9.12 -5.96
C GLN A 48 18.58 -8.51 -7.24
N LEU A 49 18.10 -9.34 -8.16
CA LEU A 49 17.55 -8.89 -9.44
C LEU A 49 16.25 -8.08 -9.23
N GLU A 50 15.42 -8.54 -8.30
CA GLU A 50 14.21 -7.84 -7.92
C GLU A 50 14.50 -6.45 -7.36
N ASP A 51 15.40 -6.33 -6.38
CA ASP A 51 15.76 -5.04 -5.77
C ASP A 51 16.41 -4.11 -6.79
N ARG A 52 17.26 -4.63 -7.68
CA ARG A 52 17.87 -3.86 -8.76
C ARG A 52 16.91 -3.54 -9.92
N ARG A 53 15.69 -4.02 -9.87
CA ARG A 53 14.64 -3.78 -10.90
C ARG A 53 15.09 -4.19 -12.31
N VAL A 54 15.83 -5.29 -12.43
CA VAL A 54 16.28 -5.87 -13.71
C VAL A 54 15.87 -7.32 -13.83
N LEU A 55 15.63 -7.81 -15.06
CA LEU A 55 15.33 -9.23 -15.29
C LEU A 55 16.61 -10.09 -15.28
N ARG A 56 17.75 -9.50 -15.66
CA ARG A 56 19.03 -10.18 -15.72
C ARG A 56 20.19 -9.22 -15.48
N VAL A 57 21.34 -9.78 -15.12
CA VAL A 57 22.62 -9.06 -15.13
C VAL A 57 23.24 -9.23 -16.50
N ASP A 58 23.68 -8.14 -17.12
CA ASP A 58 24.43 -8.23 -18.37
C ASP A 58 25.74 -8.99 -18.15
N PRO A 59 26.14 -9.89 -19.08
CA PRO A 59 27.41 -10.59 -18.97
C PRO A 59 28.55 -9.57 -18.99
N PRO A 60 29.63 -9.81 -18.22
CA PRO A 60 30.77 -8.96 -18.28
C PRO A 60 31.33 -8.91 -19.72
N PRO A 61 31.88 -7.79 -20.17
CA PRO A 61 32.44 -7.69 -21.51
C PRO A 61 33.45 -8.80 -21.73
N ALA A 62 33.40 -9.41 -22.92
CA ALA A 62 34.32 -10.50 -23.25
C ALA A 62 35.79 -10.07 -22.98
N PRO A 63 36.59 -10.90 -22.31
CA PRO A 63 37.96 -10.54 -22.03
C PRO A 63 38.66 -10.22 -23.34
N VAL A 64 39.31 -9.07 -23.42
CA VAL A 64 40.10 -8.66 -24.58
C VAL A 64 41.14 -9.77 -24.82
N PRO A 65 41.26 -10.35 -26.03
CA PRO A 65 42.23 -11.38 -26.29
C PRO A 65 43.63 -10.86 -25.94
N VAL A 66 44.22 -11.38 -24.88
CA VAL A 66 45.61 -11.09 -24.57
C VAL A 66 46.43 -11.75 -25.67
N GLN A 67 47.10 -10.95 -26.49
CA GLN A 67 48.04 -11.48 -27.47
C GLN A 67 49.09 -12.33 -26.74
N ALA A 68 49.09 -13.62 -27.06
CA ALA A 68 50.01 -14.55 -26.46
C ALA A 68 51.47 -14.14 -26.78
N PRO A 69 52.38 -14.08 -25.79
CA PRO A 69 53.80 -13.85 -26.05
C PRO A 69 54.36 -15.00 -26.89
N VAL A 70 54.95 -14.65 -27.99
CA VAL A 70 55.62 -15.60 -28.92
C VAL A 70 56.82 -16.21 -28.25
N LYS A 71 56.85 -17.56 -28.22
CA LYS A 71 57.99 -18.47 -27.90
C LYS A 71 58.21 -18.83 -26.42
N GLY A 72 57.79 -20.04 -26.10
CA GLY A 72 58.24 -20.89 -24.99
C GLY A 72 57.30 -22.10 -24.89
N ARG A 73 57.80 -23.32 -24.87
CA ARG A 73 57.06 -24.58 -24.71
C ARG A 73 56.17 -24.48 -23.43
N ALA A 74 54.97 -24.04 -23.57
CA ALA A 74 53.98 -24.04 -22.50
C ALA A 74 53.31 -25.41 -22.43
N ARG A 75 53.33 -26.02 -21.24
CA ARG A 75 52.54 -27.17 -20.85
C ARG A 75 51.07 -26.76 -21.07
N ALA A 76 50.29 -27.54 -21.83
CA ALA A 76 48.88 -27.28 -22.06
C ALA A 76 48.16 -27.27 -20.69
N THR A 77 47.90 -26.09 -20.16
CA THR A 77 47.02 -25.91 -19.02
C THR A 77 45.58 -25.90 -19.58
N THR A 78 44.75 -26.79 -19.11
CA THR A 78 43.29 -26.76 -19.39
C THR A 78 42.79 -25.35 -19.10
N PRO A 79 42.13 -24.69 -20.05
CA PRO A 79 41.56 -23.37 -19.77
C PRO A 79 40.65 -23.45 -18.53
N PRO A 80 40.65 -22.46 -17.65
CA PRO A 80 39.75 -22.44 -16.53
C PRO A 80 38.31 -22.60 -17.03
N PRO A 81 37.44 -23.29 -16.27
CA PRO A 81 36.04 -23.42 -16.64
C PRO A 81 35.44 -22.02 -16.87
N PRO A 82 34.54 -21.87 -17.83
CA PRO A 82 33.91 -20.58 -18.06
C PRO A 82 33.22 -20.10 -16.76
N PRO A 83 33.24 -18.80 -16.49
CA PRO A 83 32.53 -18.26 -15.32
C PRO A 83 31.05 -18.68 -15.38
N PRO A 84 30.41 -18.92 -14.23
CA PRO A 84 29.01 -19.26 -14.18
C PRO A 84 28.21 -18.17 -14.90
N ALA A 85 27.13 -18.57 -15.59
CA ALA A 85 26.22 -17.63 -16.27
C ALA A 85 25.69 -16.62 -15.26
N PRO A 86 25.59 -15.34 -15.63
CA PRO A 86 25.01 -14.32 -14.76
C PRO A 86 23.55 -14.66 -14.42
N PRO A 87 23.05 -14.27 -13.24
CA PRO A 87 21.67 -14.53 -12.84
C PRO A 87 20.65 -13.92 -13.81
N ASP A 88 19.59 -14.67 -14.12
CA ASP A 88 18.52 -14.27 -15.02
C ASP A 88 17.17 -14.81 -14.50
N LEU A 89 16.23 -13.93 -14.17
CA LEU A 89 14.89 -14.30 -13.69
C LEU A 89 14.11 -15.11 -14.72
N THR A 90 14.32 -14.84 -16.03
CA THR A 90 13.63 -15.56 -17.11
C THR A 90 14.11 -17.01 -17.26
N VAL A 91 15.29 -17.32 -16.73
CA VAL A 91 15.82 -18.67 -16.59
C VAL A 91 15.39 -19.29 -15.26
N LEU A 92 15.48 -18.54 -14.15
CA LEU A 92 15.12 -19.03 -12.82
C LEU A 92 13.63 -19.39 -12.71
N VAL A 93 12.74 -18.78 -13.50
CA VAL A 93 11.32 -19.14 -13.56
C VAL A 93 11.06 -20.53 -14.18
N THR A 94 12.11 -21.18 -14.73
CA THR A 94 12.07 -22.56 -15.25
C THR A 94 12.95 -23.53 -14.43
N ASP A 95 13.37 -23.13 -13.23
CA ASP A 95 14.22 -23.95 -12.36
C ASP A 95 13.59 -25.29 -12.00
N SER A 96 14.37 -26.26 -11.61
CA SER A 96 13.89 -27.58 -11.17
C SER A 96 13.07 -27.48 -9.85
N GLU A 97 13.37 -26.52 -8.98
CA GLU A 97 12.74 -26.34 -7.69
C GLU A 97 11.53 -25.40 -7.80
N ALA A 98 10.34 -25.87 -7.46
CA ALA A 98 9.09 -25.08 -7.54
C ALA A 98 9.16 -23.78 -6.72
N ARG A 99 9.81 -23.80 -5.54
CA ARG A 99 9.97 -22.60 -4.71
C ARG A 99 10.78 -21.51 -5.42
N VAL A 100 11.81 -21.88 -6.19
CA VAL A 100 12.61 -20.93 -6.97
C VAL A 100 11.78 -20.38 -8.12
N ARG A 101 11.05 -21.25 -8.85
CA ARG A 101 10.16 -20.82 -9.96
C ARG A 101 9.10 -19.85 -9.46
N ARG A 102 8.41 -20.17 -8.35
CA ARG A 102 7.40 -19.31 -7.74
C ARG A 102 7.98 -17.94 -7.36
N ARG A 103 9.13 -17.92 -6.68
CA ARG A 103 9.76 -16.68 -6.23
C ARG A 103 10.29 -15.85 -7.41
N ALA A 104 10.84 -16.51 -8.46
CA ALA A 104 11.26 -15.84 -9.69
C ALA A 104 10.06 -15.21 -10.43
N ALA A 105 8.93 -15.92 -10.51
CA ALA A 105 7.70 -15.38 -11.11
C ALA A 105 7.24 -14.09 -10.38
N LEU A 106 7.21 -14.09 -9.04
CA LEU A 106 6.90 -12.90 -8.25
C LEU A 106 7.88 -11.75 -8.54
N ALA A 107 9.19 -12.06 -8.58
CA ALA A 107 10.22 -11.06 -8.85
C ALA A 107 10.05 -10.43 -10.25
N ILE A 108 9.75 -11.23 -11.28
CA ILE A 108 9.44 -10.72 -12.64
C ILE A 108 8.27 -9.73 -12.59
N GLY A 109 7.20 -10.07 -11.86
CA GLY A 109 6.04 -9.19 -11.66
C GLY A 109 6.41 -7.87 -10.99
N ARG A 110 7.21 -7.91 -9.91
CA ARG A 110 7.66 -6.72 -9.15
C ARG A 110 8.65 -5.86 -9.93
N VAL A 111 9.52 -6.46 -10.76
CA VAL A 111 10.37 -5.73 -11.72
C VAL A 111 9.52 -4.93 -12.70
N GLY A 112 8.38 -5.49 -13.14
CA GLY A 112 7.34 -4.76 -13.86
C GLY A 112 7.68 -4.43 -15.31
N LEU A 113 8.66 -5.10 -15.93
CA LEU A 113 9.02 -4.91 -17.33
C LEU A 113 8.17 -5.78 -18.26
N VAL A 114 7.71 -5.21 -19.38
CA VAL A 114 6.91 -5.93 -20.40
C VAL A 114 7.63 -7.19 -20.93
N ALA A 115 8.97 -7.17 -20.99
CA ALA A 115 9.78 -8.33 -21.35
C ALA A 115 9.58 -9.56 -20.43
N GLY A 116 9.04 -9.36 -19.22
CA GLY A 116 8.66 -10.43 -18.29
C GLY A 116 7.35 -11.14 -18.62
N VAL A 117 6.51 -10.59 -19.52
CA VAL A 117 5.18 -11.14 -19.82
C VAL A 117 5.26 -12.53 -20.42
N GLN A 118 6.07 -12.72 -21.48
CA GLN A 118 6.15 -14.01 -22.17
C GLN A 118 6.67 -15.16 -21.30
N PRO A 119 7.75 -14.98 -20.47
CA PRO A 119 8.14 -15.99 -19.50
C PRO A 119 7.01 -16.35 -18.52
N LEU A 120 6.27 -15.36 -17.98
CA LEU A 120 5.15 -15.61 -17.07
C LEU A 120 3.97 -16.30 -17.74
N VAL A 121 3.66 -15.96 -19.00
CA VAL A 121 2.63 -16.65 -19.78
C VAL A 121 2.96 -18.14 -19.96
N ALA A 122 4.22 -18.48 -20.21
CA ALA A 122 4.65 -19.87 -20.25
C ALA A 122 4.49 -20.56 -18.88
N THR A 123 4.77 -19.84 -17.79
CA THR A 123 4.66 -20.32 -16.41
C THR A 123 3.21 -20.57 -15.97
N LEU A 124 2.20 -20.00 -16.62
CA LEU A 124 0.78 -20.39 -16.41
C LEU A 124 0.50 -21.86 -16.73
N GLY A 125 1.38 -22.56 -17.44
CA GLY A 125 1.32 -23.99 -17.73
C GLY A 125 2.17 -24.86 -16.78
N ASP A 126 2.73 -24.33 -15.69
CA ASP A 126 3.57 -25.09 -14.75
C ASP A 126 2.81 -26.26 -14.13
N ALA A 127 3.53 -27.35 -13.83
CA ALA A 127 2.96 -28.51 -13.14
C ALA A 127 2.49 -28.18 -11.71
N ASP A 128 3.22 -27.28 -11.04
CA ASP A 128 2.95 -26.84 -9.68
C ASP A 128 1.88 -25.71 -9.68
N GLN A 129 0.81 -25.87 -8.88
CA GLN A 129 -0.27 -24.89 -8.82
C GLN A 129 0.16 -23.55 -8.21
N ASP A 130 1.09 -23.55 -7.22
CA ASP A 130 1.52 -22.34 -6.54
C ASP A 130 2.41 -21.49 -7.48
N VAL A 131 3.09 -22.16 -8.43
CA VAL A 131 3.85 -21.49 -9.50
C VAL A 131 2.90 -20.86 -10.51
N ARG A 132 1.83 -21.57 -10.93
CA ARG A 132 0.80 -21.01 -11.83
C ARG A 132 0.05 -19.85 -11.21
N GLU A 133 -0.33 -19.98 -9.92
CA GLU A 133 -0.95 -18.91 -9.14
C GLU A 133 -0.09 -17.64 -9.16
N MET A 134 1.20 -17.80 -8.80
CA MET A 134 2.13 -16.66 -8.75
C MET A 134 2.38 -16.05 -10.13
N ALA A 135 2.39 -16.86 -11.20
CA ALA A 135 2.51 -16.35 -12.57
C ALA A 135 1.31 -15.46 -12.94
N ALA A 136 0.09 -15.87 -12.59
CA ALA A 136 -1.12 -15.07 -12.82
C ALA A 136 -1.07 -13.75 -12.03
N PHE A 137 -0.72 -13.79 -10.74
CA PHE A 137 -0.54 -12.60 -9.91
C PHE A 137 0.51 -11.64 -10.48
N ALA A 138 1.67 -12.17 -10.87
CA ALA A 138 2.78 -11.41 -11.45
C ALA A 138 2.41 -10.71 -12.78
N LEU A 139 1.62 -11.37 -13.63
CA LEU A 139 1.07 -10.76 -14.85
C LEU A 139 0.15 -9.56 -14.54
N GLY A 140 -0.64 -9.66 -13.47
CA GLY A 140 -1.43 -8.54 -12.96
C GLY A 140 -0.57 -7.37 -12.49
N LEU A 141 0.55 -7.62 -11.81
CA LEU A 141 1.49 -6.58 -11.37
C LEU A 141 2.13 -5.84 -12.56
N ILE A 142 2.53 -6.56 -13.62
CA ILE A 142 3.03 -5.95 -14.86
C ILE A 142 1.91 -5.11 -15.50
N GLY A 143 0.70 -5.67 -15.59
CA GLY A 143 -0.49 -4.99 -16.09
C GLY A 143 -0.47 -4.74 -17.60
N ASP A 144 0.20 -5.58 -18.38
CA ASP A 144 0.25 -5.48 -19.86
C ASP A 144 -0.93 -6.20 -20.50
N ALA A 145 -1.60 -5.54 -21.45
CA ALA A 145 -2.81 -6.05 -22.10
C ALA A 145 -2.57 -7.35 -22.90
N SER A 146 -1.34 -7.63 -23.35
CA SER A 146 -1.02 -8.86 -24.08
C SER A 146 -1.18 -10.14 -23.23
N ALA A 147 -1.23 -10.00 -21.89
CA ALA A 147 -1.52 -11.10 -20.97
C ALA A 147 -3.02 -11.46 -20.89
N THR A 148 -3.93 -10.65 -21.44
CA THR A 148 -5.38 -10.87 -21.34
C THR A 148 -5.82 -12.23 -21.90
N PRO A 149 -5.45 -12.66 -23.14
CA PRO A 149 -5.89 -13.95 -23.66
C PRO A 149 -5.41 -15.16 -22.84
N PRO A 150 -4.12 -15.28 -22.42
CA PRO A 150 -3.70 -16.38 -21.57
C PRO A 150 -4.34 -16.37 -20.18
N LEU A 151 -4.59 -15.20 -19.59
CA LEU A 151 -5.30 -15.09 -18.31
C LEU A 151 -6.78 -15.49 -18.44
N MET A 152 -7.44 -15.15 -19.54
CA MET A 152 -8.80 -15.66 -19.85
C MET A 152 -8.85 -17.18 -19.89
N LYS A 153 -7.83 -17.83 -20.45
CA LYS A 153 -7.71 -19.30 -20.41
C LYS A 153 -7.50 -19.80 -18.98
N ALA A 154 -6.70 -19.12 -18.17
CA ALA A 154 -6.41 -19.49 -16.79
C ALA A 154 -7.66 -19.40 -15.86
N LEU A 155 -8.74 -18.71 -16.25
CA LEU A 155 -10.02 -18.75 -15.55
C LEU A 155 -10.66 -20.14 -15.52
N THR A 156 -10.17 -21.10 -16.31
CA THR A 156 -10.63 -22.50 -16.34
C THR A 156 -9.58 -23.47 -15.77
N ASP A 157 -8.56 -22.98 -15.09
CA ASP A 157 -7.57 -23.82 -14.40
C ASP A 157 -8.26 -24.77 -13.39
N PRO A 158 -7.78 -26.01 -13.22
CA PRO A 158 -8.34 -26.92 -12.21
C PRO A 158 -8.26 -26.38 -10.79
N SER A 159 -7.28 -25.52 -10.48
CA SER A 159 -7.11 -24.91 -9.15
C SER A 159 -7.95 -23.63 -8.99
N PRO A 160 -8.84 -23.55 -7.96
CA PRO A 160 -9.62 -22.35 -7.70
C PRO A 160 -8.76 -21.11 -7.45
N ILE A 161 -7.61 -21.26 -6.78
CA ILE A 161 -6.74 -20.12 -6.47
C ILE A 161 -6.05 -19.56 -7.72
N VAL A 162 -5.70 -20.40 -8.70
CA VAL A 162 -5.18 -19.94 -10.00
C VAL A 162 -6.26 -19.15 -10.76
N ARG A 163 -7.52 -19.64 -10.76
CA ARG A 163 -8.66 -18.91 -11.33
C ARG A 163 -8.85 -17.55 -10.64
N ALA A 164 -8.71 -17.51 -9.30
CA ALA A 164 -8.80 -16.30 -8.51
C ALA A 164 -7.79 -15.24 -8.95
N ARG A 165 -6.51 -15.63 -9.07
CA ARG A 165 -5.43 -14.73 -9.47
C ARG A 165 -5.52 -14.32 -10.93
N ALA A 166 -6.02 -15.20 -11.81
CA ALA A 166 -6.31 -14.83 -13.20
C ALA A 166 -7.41 -13.76 -13.30
N ALA A 167 -8.48 -13.90 -12.51
CA ALA A 167 -9.53 -12.89 -12.42
C ALA A 167 -8.99 -11.55 -11.87
N GLU A 168 -8.23 -11.60 -10.78
CA GLU A 168 -7.60 -10.42 -10.17
C GLU A 168 -6.71 -9.69 -11.19
N ALA A 169 -5.83 -10.43 -11.91
CA ALA A 169 -4.95 -9.89 -12.92
C ALA A 169 -5.71 -9.22 -14.07
N LEU A 170 -6.78 -9.86 -14.57
CA LEU A 170 -7.66 -9.28 -15.58
C LEU A 170 -8.29 -7.97 -15.10
N GLY A 171 -8.74 -7.92 -13.85
CA GLY A 171 -9.24 -6.69 -13.24
C GLY A 171 -8.18 -5.60 -13.11
N GLN A 172 -6.94 -5.95 -12.75
CA GLN A 172 -5.81 -5.00 -12.62
C GLN A 172 -5.38 -4.44 -13.97
N ILE A 173 -5.24 -5.28 -15.00
CA ILE A 173 -4.87 -4.88 -16.36
C ILE A 173 -5.89 -3.87 -16.90
N ASN A 174 -7.19 -4.17 -16.76
CA ASN A 174 -8.25 -3.30 -17.27
C ASN A 174 -8.41 -1.99 -16.48
N ALA A 175 -8.06 -1.97 -15.19
CA ALA A 175 -8.11 -0.75 -14.38
C ALA A 175 -6.98 0.23 -14.69
N LYS A 176 -5.84 -0.27 -15.18
CA LYS A 176 -4.63 0.52 -15.41
C LYS A 176 -4.74 1.46 -16.61
N ASP A 177 -5.54 1.09 -17.61
CA ASP A 177 -5.65 1.81 -18.89
C ASP A 177 -7.10 1.77 -19.43
N LYS A 178 -8.04 2.35 -18.66
CA LYS A 178 -9.48 2.31 -18.98
C LYS A 178 -9.80 2.82 -20.40
N ASP A 179 -9.01 3.77 -20.89
CA ASP A 179 -9.23 4.42 -22.17
C ASP A 179 -8.64 3.63 -23.36
N LYS A 180 -7.80 2.63 -23.11
CA LYS A 180 -7.14 1.80 -24.13
C LYS A 180 -7.69 0.37 -24.20
N VAL A 181 -8.56 -0.02 -23.26
CA VAL A 181 -9.13 -1.37 -23.26
C VAL A 181 -10.31 -1.45 -24.21
N ASP A 182 -10.26 -2.43 -25.12
CA ASP A 182 -11.40 -2.80 -25.95
C ASP A 182 -12.60 -3.17 -25.07
N GLU A 183 -13.71 -2.45 -25.26
CA GLU A 183 -14.94 -2.66 -24.47
C GLU A 183 -15.50 -4.08 -24.61
N ALA A 184 -15.33 -4.71 -25.77
CA ALA A 184 -15.74 -6.09 -25.97
C ALA A 184 -14.88 -7.05 -25.15
N ALA A 185 -13.56 -6.84 -25.11
CA ALA A 185 -12.65 -7.64 -24.28
C ALA A 185 -13.00 -7.49 -22.80
N ARG A 186 -13.30 -6.28 -22.33
CA ARG A 186 -13.73 -6.01 -20.96
C ARG A 186 -15.04 -6.73 -20.61
N ARG A 187 -16.05 -6.68 -21.49
CA ARG A 187 -17.31 -7.40 -21.29
C ARG A 187 -17.08 -8.92 -21.24
N ASN A 188 -16.32 -9.46 -22.19
CA ASN A 188 -16.01 -10.88 -22.23
C ASN A 188 -15.31 -11.37 -20.97
N ALA A 189 -14.35 -10.59 -20.43
CA ALA A 189 -13.70 -10.87 -19.16
C ALA A 189 -14.72 -10.82 -17.99
N GLY A 190 -15.56 -9.80 -17.94
CA GLY A 190 -16.62 -9.67 -16.95
C GLY A 190 -17.57 -10.87 -16.94
N ASP A 191 -18.04 -11.30 -18.11
CA ASP A 191 -18.95 -12.44 -18.24
C ASP A 191 -18.28 -13.76 -17.83
N ALA A 192 -17.01 -13.97 -18.18
CA ALA A 192 -16.27 -15.17 -17.81
C ALA A 192 -16.03 -15.22 -16.28
N ILE A 193 -15.59 -14.11 -15.69
CA ILE A 193 -15.40 -13.99 -14.25
C ILE A 193 -16.73 -14.11 -13.51
N GLY A 194 -17.81 -13.50 -14.01
CA GLY A 194 -19.14 -13.61 -13.42
C GLY A 194 -19.64 -15.06 -13.35
N ARG A 195 -19.43 -15.86 -14.40
CA ARG A 195 -19.75 -17.30 -14.39
C ARG A 195 -18.94 -18.07 -13.36
N MET A 196 -17.63 -17.81 -13.28
CA MET A 196 -16.75 -18.42 -12.29
C MET A 196 -17.20 -18.08 -10.86
N VAL A 197 -17.49 -16.81 -10.57
CA VAL A 197 -17.97 -16.37 -9.25
C VAL A 197 -19.30 -17.01 -8.89
N ALA A 198 -20.25 -17.10 -9.85
CA ALA A 198 -21.56 -17.75 -9.65
C ALA A 198 -21.45 -19.26 -9.35
N GLU A 199 -20.44 -19.93 -9.89
CA GLU A 199 -20.12 -21.33 -9.56
C GLU A 199 -19.74 -21.44 -8.07
N TYR A 200 -18.80 -20.61 -7.61
CA TYR A 200 -18.35 -20.64 -6.21
C TYR A 200 -19.39 -20.14 -5.22
N ALA A 201 -20.20 -19.14 -5.59
CA ALA A 201 -21.25 -18.58 -4.75
C ALA A 201 -22.23 -19.64 -4.21
N ARG A 202 -22.38 -20.77 -4.91
CA ARG A 202 -23.29 -21.87 -4.54
C ARG A 202 -22.62 -22.97 -3.70
N THR A 203 -21.32 -22.84 -3.42
CA THR A 203 -20.58 -23.84 -2.64
C THR A 203 -20.77 -23.63 -1.15
N PRO A 204 -20.65 -24.71 -0.33
CA PRO A 204 -20.62 -24.60 1.13
C PRO A 204 -19.52 -23.66 1.64
N ALA A 205 -18.37 -23.59 0.93
CA ALA A 205 -17.26 -22.71 1.27
C ALA A 205 -17.67 -21.23 1.35
N ILE A 206 -18.71 -20.82 0.61
CA ILE A 206 -19.22 -19.44 0.63
C ILE A 206 -20.44 -19.29 1.52
N SER A 207 -21.40 -20.25 1.46
CA SER A 207 -22.67 -20.14 2.20
C SER A 207 -22.51 -20.24 3.71
N MET A 208 -21.42 -20.86 4.19
CA MET A 208 -21.11 -21.04 5.61
C MET A 208 -20.27 -19.91 6.21
N LEU A 209 -19.74 -18.98 5.40
CA LEU A 209 -18.94 -17.86 5.89
C LEU A 209 -19.79 -16.91 6.73
N GLN A 210 -19.23 -16.50 7.86
CA GLN A 210 -19.84 -15.47 8.71
C GLN A 210 -19.75 -14.09 8.04
N GLY A 211 -20.67 -13.20 8.42
CA GLY A 211 -20.71 -11.84 7.84
C GLY A 211 -19.39 -11.08 7.91
N ASP A 212 -18.66 -11.22 9.01
CA ASP A 212 -17.40 -10.53 9.30
C ASP A 212 -16.17 -11.46 9.24
N ASP A 213 -16.24 -12.58 8.52
CA ASP A 213 -15.11 -13.50 8.39
C ASP A 213 -13.92 -12.81 7.70
N GLU A 214 -12.77 -12.83 8.38
CA GLU A 214 -11.48 -12.28 7.93
C GLU A 214 -10.38 -13.35 7.93
N THR A 215 -10.75 -14.63 7.90
CA THR A 215 -9.77 -15.72 7.87
C THR A 215 -8.86 -15.62 6.66
N TRP A 216 -7.56 -15.63 6.90
CA TRP A 216 -6.54 -15.68 5.86
C TRP A 216 -5.36 -16.57 6.30
N PRO A 217 -4.85 -17.47 5.45
CA PRO A 217 -5.37 -17.78 4.10
C PRO A 217 -6.79 -18.38 4.16
N ALA A 218 -7.63 -17.94 3.21
CA ALA A 218 -9.00 -18.44 3.06
C ALA A 218 -9.02 -19.77 2.29
N ALA A 219 -10.16 -20.46 2.33
CA ALA A 219 -10.37 -21.61 1.44
C ALA A 219 -10.24 -21.16 -0.04
N PRO A 220 -9.63 -21.96 -0.94
CA PRO A 220 -9.38 -21.56 -2.33
C PRO A 220 -10.63 -21.08 -3.08
N GLU A 221 -11.80 -21.67 -2.82
CA GLU A 221 -13.08 -21.26 -3.40
C GLU A 221 -13.54 -19.89 -2.86
N ALA A 222 -13.32 -19.64 -1.57
CA ALA A 222 -13.65 -18.34 -0.97
C ALA A 222 -12.75 -17.23 -1.53
N GLU A 223 -11.47 -17.53 -1.74
CA GLU A 223 -10.54 -16.59 -2.36
C GLU A 223 -10.92 -16.34 -3.83
N ALA A 224 -11.32 -17.38 -4.58
CA ALA A 224 -11.77 -17.25 -5.96
C ALA A 224 -13.06 -16.41 -6.05
N PHE A 225 -13.99 -16.58 -5.13
CA PHE A 225 -15.18 -15.74 -5.03
C PHE A 225 -14.78 -14.28 -4.72
N ARG A 226 -13.98 -14.05 -3.70
CA ARG A 226 -13.56 -12.71 -3.24
C ARG A 226 -12.82 -11.94 -4.33
N LEU A 227 -11.76 -12.50 -4.91
CA LEU A 227 -10.96 -11.85 -5.94
C LEU A 227 -11.75 -11.68 -7.24
N GLY A 228 -12.65 -12.63 -7.55
CA GLY A 228 -13.55 -12.54 -8.71
C GLY A 228 -14.50 -11.34 -8.60
N ILE A 229 -15.19 -11.14 -7.47
CA ILE A 229 -16.08 -9.98 -7.30
C ILE A 229 -15.31 -8.66 -7.30
N TYR A 230 -14.08 -8.64 -6.77
CA TYR A 230 -13.24 -7.43 -6.84
C TYR A 230 -12.78 -7.13 -8.27
N ALA A 231 -12.51 -8.16 -9.07
CA ALA A 231 -12.21 -7.99 -10.49
C ALA A 231 -13.42 -7.41 -11.25
N LEU A 232 -14.65 -7.89 -10.98
CA LEU A 232 -15.87 -7.35 -11.58
C LEU A 232 -16.08 -5.87 -11.25
N VAL A 233 -15.76 -5.45 -10.01
CA VAL A 233 -15.76 -4.03 -9.62
C VAL A 233 -14.73 -3.23 -10.43
N ARG A 234 -13.50 -3.74 -10.57
CA ARG A 234 -12.44 -3.08 -11.36
C ARG A 234 -12.81 -2.96 -12.85
N LEU A 235 -13.51 -3.96 -13.38
CA LEU A 235 -14.03 -3.95 -14.74
C LEU A 235 -15.26 -3.05 -14.92
N GLY A 236 -15.96 -2.68 -13.84
CA GLY A 236 -17.18 -1.88 -13.89
C GLY A 236 -18.37 -2.63 -14.49
N THR A 237 -18.45 -3.95 -14.32
CA THR A 237 -19.47 -4.82 -14.93
C THR A 237 -20.53 -5.22 -13.90
N TYR A 238 -21.61 -4.41 -13.78
CA TYR A 238 -22.66 -4.65 -12.80
C TYR A 238 -23.43 -5.95 -13.03
N GLU A 239 -23.88 -6.22 -14.27
CA GLU A 239 -24.72 -7.39 -14.56
C GLU A 239 -24.05 -8.73 -14.19
N PRO A 240 -22.78 -9.00 -14.59
CA PRO A 240 -22.06 -10.18 -14.15
C PRO A 240 -21.93 -10.25 -12.61
N LEU A 241 -21.65 -9.11 -11.94
CA LEU A 241 -21.56 -9.06 -10.48
C LEU A 241 -22.92 -9.42 -9.85
N ALA A 242 -23.99 -8.73 -10.25
CA ALA A 242 -25.32 -8.94 -9.68
C ALA A 242 -25.81 -10.38 -9.87
N SER A 243 -25.62 -10.94 -11.08
CA SER A 243 -26.00 -12.33 -11.40
C SER A 243 -25.22 -13.37 -10.58
N ALA A 244 -24.01 -13.03 -10.12
CA ALA A 244 -23.17 -13.92 -9.32
C ALA A 244 -23.49 -13.86 -7.82
N VAL A 245 -23.83 -12.66 -7.29
CA VAL A 245 -23.97 -12.45 -5.83
C VAL A 245 -25.39 -12.28 -5.34
N LEU A 246 -26.39 -12.18 -6.26
CA LEU A 246 -27.81 -12.09 -5.93
C LEU A 246 -28.57 -13.31 -6.43
N ASP A 247 -29.59 -13.71 -5.68
CA ASP A 247 -30.55 -14.72 -6.12
C ASP A 247 -31.68 -14.09 -6.98
N SER A 248 -32.61 -14.93 -7.42
CA SER A 248 -33.77 -14.50 -8.25
C SER A 248 -34.70 -13.50 -7.56
N SER A 249 -34.63 -13.38 -6.23
CA SER A 249 -35.40 -12.40 -5.43
C SER A 249 -34.65 -11.07 -5.26
N GLY A 250 -33.43 -10.95 -5.78
CA GLY A 250 -32.52 -9.85 -5.56
C GLY A 250 -31.94 -9.81 -4.14
N SER A 251 -31.98 -10.95 -3.43
CA SER A 251 -31.32 -11.11 -2.14
C SER A 251 -29.93 -11.66 -2.32
N ARG A 252 -28.99 -11.28 -1.43
CA ARG A 252 -27.61 -11.74 -1.49
C ARG A 252 -27.48 -13.25 -1.22
N VAL A 253 -26.57 -13.92 -1.94
CA VAL A 253 -26.29 -15.36 -1.79
C VAL A 253 -25.51 -15.69 -0.52
N THR A 254 -24.81 -14.71 0.06
CA THR A 254 -24.06 -14.85 1.32
C THR A 254 -24.10 -13.56 2.14
N THR A 255 -23.93 -13.67 3.45
CA THR A 255 -23.82 -12.51 4.36
C THR A 255 -22.41 -11.93 4.42
N TRP A 256 -21.43 -12.58 3.80
CA TRP A 256 -20.03 -12.21 3.87
C TRP A 256 -19.78 -10.80 3.32
N TRP A 257 -19.00 -10.01 4.04
CA TRP A 257 -18.77 -8.57 3.80
C TRP A 257 -18.25 -8.19 2.40
N PRO A 258 -17.44 -9.02 1.67
CA PRO A 258 -16.98 -8.63 0.34
C PRO A 258 -18.10 -8.34 -0.66
N VAL A 259 -19.28 -8.95 -0.48
CA VAL A 259 -20.46 -8.66 -1.33
C VAL A 259 -20.94 -7.23 -1.12
N ALA A 260 -21.01 -6.77 0.14
CA ALA A 260 -21.39 -5.38 0.44
C ALA A 260 -20.36 -4.38 -0.11
N TYR A 261 -19.07 -4.71 0.03
CA TYR A 261 -18.00 -3.91 -0.58
C TYR A 261 -18.16 -3.82 -2.10
N ALA A 262 -18.35 -4.94 -2.78
CA ALA A 262 -18.44 -4.98 -4.25
C ALA A 262 -19.67 -4.20 -4.75
N LEU A 263 -20.84 -4.44 -4.17
CA LEU A 263 -22.10 -3.73 -4.55
C LEU A 263 -22.02 -2.23 -4.25
N GLY A 264 -21.36 -1.84 -3.15
CA GLY A 264 -21.19 -0.43 -2.81
C GLY A 264 -20.15 0.28 -3.70
N ARG A 265 -19.15 -0.47 -4.18
CA ARG A 265 -18.00 0.09 -4.94
C ARG A 265 -18.24 0.13 -6.45
N ILE A 266 -19.17 -0.66 -6.97
CA ILE A 266 -19.52 -0.68 -8.41
C ILE A 266 -20.19 0.62 -8.86
N GLU A 267 -20.72 1.43 -7.92
CA GLU A 267 -21.34 2.74 -8.15
C GLU A 267 -22.58 2.69 -9.06
N ASP A 268 -23.28 1.55 -9.10
CA ASP A 268 -24.50 1.37 -9.87
C ASP A 268 -25.73 1.50 -8.95
N LYS A 269 -26.65 2.41 -9.29
CA LYS A 269 -27.87 2.69 -8.49
C LYS A 269 -28.76 1.47 -8.29
N ARG A 270 -28.71 0.47 -9.16
CA ARG A 270 -29.47 -0.78 -9.04
C ARG A 270 -29.07 -1.60 -7.81
N ALA A 271 -27.87 -1.36 -7.25
CA ALA A 271 -27.43 -1.99 -6.01
C ALA A 271 -28.13 -1.43 -4.74
N ALA A 272 -28.70 -0.23 -4.79
CA ALA A 272 -29.23 0.46 -3.61
C ALA A 272 -30.26 -0.36 -2.81
N PRO A 273 -31.27 -1.04 -3.40
CA PRO A 273 -32.23 -1.84 -2.65
C PRO A 273 -31.57 -2.98 -1.86
N THR A 274 -30.53 -3.62 -2.43
CA THR A 274 -29.78 -4.69 -1.75
C THR A 274 -28.91 -4.12 -0.64
N LEU A 275 -28.22 -3.00 -0.88
CA LEU A 275 -27.43 -2.30 0.14
C LEU A 275 -28.29 -1.86 1.32
N MET A 276 -29.54 -1.40 1.08
CA MET A 276 -30.50 -1.08 2.14
C MET A 276 -30.85 -2.30 3.01
N LYS A 277 -31.03 -3.48 2.42
CA LYS A 277 -31.23 -4.73 3.16
C LYS A 277 -30.00 -5.11 3.98
N MET A 278 -28.79 -4.89 3.42
CA MET A 278 -27.52 -5.21 4.07
C MET A 278 -27.18 -4.26 5.23
N LEU A 279 -27.67 -3.03 5.19
CA LEU A 279 -27.45 -2.04 6.25
C LEU A 279 -27.95 -2.52 7.62
N ASN A 280 -29.06 -3.27 7.63
CA ASN A 280 -29.70 -3.84 8.83
C ASN A 280 -29.41 -5.35 8.98
N GLY A 281 -28.52 -5.90 8.15
CA GLY A 281 -28.18 -7.31 8.16
C GLY A 281 -27.07 -7.64 9.15
N PRO A 282 -26.72 -8.94 9.32
CA PRO A 282 -25.62 -9.37 10.16
C PRO A 282 -24.27 -8.94 9.59
N GLY A 283 -23.33 -8.64 10.49
CA GLY A 283 -21.95 -8.28 10.17
C GLY A 283 -21.71 -6.77 10.13
N LYS A 284 -20.80 -6.30 10.98
CA LYS A 284 -20.44 -4.87 11.08
C LYS A 284 -19.75 -4.35 9.81
N TYR A 285 -18.92 -5.17 9.16
CA TYR A 285 -18.29 -4.78 7.91
C TYR A 285 -19.29 -4.72 6.76
N SER A 286 -20.23 -5.69 6.69
CA SER A 286 -21.33 -5.66 5.73
C SER A 286 -22.15 -4.38 5.85
N ALA A 287 -22.59 -4.03 7.06
CA ALA A 287 -23.36 -2.82 7.33
C ALA A 287 -22.54 -1.54 7.03
N GLY A 288 -21.26 -1.51 7.42
CA GLY A 288 -20.37 -0.39 7.16
C GLY A 288 -20.12 -0.15 5.65
N PHE A 289 -19.88 -1.21 4.87
CA PHE A 289 -19.73 -1.09 3.41
C PHE A 289 -21.06 -0.73 2.73
N ALA A 290 -22.20 -1.25 3.21
CA ALA A 290 -23.50 -0.88 2.71
C ALA A 290 -23.80 0.61 2.95
N ALA A 291 -23.53 1.12 4.16
CA ALA A 291 -23.65 2.54 4.46
C ALA A 291 -22.80 3.40 3.53
N ARG A 292 -21.52 3.02 3.34
CA ARG A 292 -20.58 3.70 2.43
C ARG A 292 -21.11 3.70 0.99
N GLY A 293 -21.59 2.55 0.50
CA GLY A 293 -22.16 2.41 -0.85
C GLY A 293 -23.37 3.30 -1.07
N LEU A 294 -24.30 3.34 -0.12
CA LEU A 294 -25.48 4.22 -0.17
C LEU A 294 -25.08 5.70 -0.16
N GLY A 295 -24.03 6.05 0.60
CA GLY A 295 -23.44 7.39 0.56
C GLY A 295 -22.87 7.75 -0.81
N ILE A 296 -22.07 6.86 -1.44
CA ILE A 296 -21.51 7.06 -2.78
C ILE A 296 -22.63 7.25 -3.82
N LEU A 297 -23.68 6.43 -3.75
CA LEU A 297 -24.85 6.53 -4.63
C LEU A 297 -25.72 7.77 -4.35
N LYS A 298 -25.47 8.49 -3.26
CA LYS A 298 -26.28 9.62 -2.75
C LYS A 298 -27.76 9.26 -2.62
N ASP A 299 -28.02 8.07 -2.08
CA ASP A 299 -29.38 7.55 -1.94
C ASP A 299 -30.09 8.18 -0.74
N THR A 300 -30.98 9.13 -1.02
CA THR A 300 -31.75 9.85 0.01
C THR A 300 -32.75 8.96 0.76
N SER A 301 -33.13 7.80 0.19
CA SER A 301 -34.03 6.85 0.86
C SER A 301 -33.33 6.18 2.07
N ALA A 302 -32.00 6.15 2.11
CA ALA A 302 -31.22 5.58 3.20
C ALA A 302 -31.10 6.49 4.43
N VAL A 303 -31.41 7.77 4.32
CA VAL A 303 -31.16 8.78 5.37
C VAL A 303 -31.78 8.39 6.72
N THR A 304 -33.03 7.98 6.75
CA THR A 304 -33.69 7.59 8.02
C THR A 304 -33.04 6.38 8.68
N ALA A 305 -32.65 5.37 7.89
CA ALA A 305 -31.99 4.19 8.42
C ALA A 305 -30.57 4.53 8.93
N LEU A 306 -29.82 5.35 8.19
CA LEU A 306 -28.49 5.81 8.59
C LEU A 306 -28.54 6.65 9.88
N ILE A 307 -29.51 7.53 10.03
CA ILE A 307 -29.76 8.29 11.29
C ILE A 307 -30.03 7.32 12.45
N GLY A 308 -30.85 6.29 12.24
CA GLY A 308 -31.13 5.27 13.25
C GLY A 308 -29.87 4.56 13.74
N LEU A 309 -28.95 4.23 12.83
CA LEU A 309 -27.66 3.63 13.19
C LEU A 309 -26.77 4.57 14.02
N VAL A 310 -26.73 5.85 13.68
CA VAL A 310 -25.96 6.87 14.41
C VAL A 310 -26.50 7.10 15.83
N GLN A 311 -27.83 7.02 16.01
CA GLN A 311 -28.48 7.26 17.30
C GLN A 311 -28.47 6.03 18.21
N THR A 312 -28.24 4.84 17.68
CA THR A 312 -28.28 3.59 18.45
C THR A 312 -26.92 3.36 19.13
N THR A 313 -26.90 3.37 20.47
CA THR A 313 -25.67 3.26 21.28
C THR A 313 -24.96 1.92 21.16
N THR A 314 -25.61 0.86 20.70
CA THR A 314 -25.05 -0.47 20.49
C THR A 314 -24.50 -0.67 19.08
N THR A 315 -24.64 0.32 18.20
CA THR A 315 -24.08 0.24 16.85
C THR A 315 -22.54 0.20 16.90
N PRO A 316 -21.89 -0.77 16.24
CA PRO A 316 -20.44 -0.82 16.18
C PRO A 316 -19.84 0.47 15.61
N MET A 317 -18.70 0.90 16.14
CA MET A 317 -18.02 2.15 15.74
C MET A 317 -17.78 2.23 14.23
N GLU A 318 -17.39 1.12 13.61
CA GLU A 318 -17.12 1.05 12.16
C GLU A 318 -18.37 1.38 11.33
N VAL A 319 -19.54 0.99 11.84
CA VAL A 319 -20.84 1.27 11.20
C VAL A 319 -21.24 2.72 11.44
N VAL A 320 -21.09 3.23 12.68
CA VAL A 320 -21.37 4.63 13.02
C VAL A 320 -20.55 5.58 12.13
N VAL A 321 -19.24 5.38 12.06
CA VAL A 321 -18.34 6.21 11.23
C VAL A 321 -18.74 6.16 9.74
N SER A 322 -19.09 4.97 9.24
CA SER A 322 -19.54 4.81 7.84
C SER A 322 -20.88 5.51 7.60
N ALA A 323 -21.82 5.41 8.55
CA ALA A 323 -23.12 6.07 8.47
C ALA A 323 -22.99 7.61 8.51
N VAL A 324 -22.15 8.16 9.41
CA VAL A 324 -21.88 9.61 9.48
C VAL A 324 -21.30 10.12 8.16
N ARG A 325 -20.34 9.42 7.58
CA ARG A 325 -19.76 9.77 6.27
C ARG A 325 -20.77 9.70 5.15
N ALA A 326 -21.62 8.67 5.16
CA ALA A 326 -22.69 8.52 4.17
C ALA A 326 -23.69 9.68 4.27
N LEU A 327 -24.15 10.02 5.47
CA LEU A 327 -25.06 11.14 5.72
C LEU A 327 -24.45 12.47 5.24
N ALA A 328 -23.17 12.72 5.53
CA ALA A 328 -22.47 13.91 5.04
C ALA A 328 -22.38 13.95 3.51
N THR A 329 -22.15 12.80 2.86
CA THR A 329 -22.06 12.68 1.39
C THR A 329 -23.40 12.83 0.69
N ILE A 330 -24.47 12.27 1.28
CA ILE A 330 -25.87 12.43 0.80
C ILE A 330 -26.32 13.88 0.94
N ALA A 331 -25.81 14.60 1.96
CA ALA A 331 -26.06 16.00 2.23
C ALA A 331 -27.56 16.33 2.53
N ASP A 332 -28.25 15.44 3.25
CA ASP A 332 -29.62 15.66 3.66
C ASP A 332 -29.66 16.35 5.03
N PRO A 333 -30.35 17.52 5.16
CA PRO A 333 -30.37 18.30 6.41
C PRO A 333 -31.02 17.56 7.59
N ARG A 334 -31.88 16.56 7.37
CA ARG A 334 -32.46 15.73 8.42
C ARG A 334 -31.41 15.02 9.30
N ALA A 335 -30.20 14.86 8.80
CA ALA A 335 -29.10 14.23 9.52
C ALA A 335 -28.47 15.15 10.58
N VAL A 336 -28.57 16.46 10.43
CA VAL A 336 -27.88 17.47 11.25
C VAL A 336 -28.10 17.28 12.75
N PRO A 337 -29.32 17.14 13.29
CA PRO A 337 -29.51 16.99 14.73
C PRO A 337 -28.82 15.75 15.32
N ALA A 338 -28.85 14.63 14.59
CA ALA A 338 -28.22 13.39 15.05
C ALA A 338 -26.65 13.51 15.03
N ILE A 339 -26.11 14.15 14.00
CA ILE A 339 -24.67 14.35 13.89
C ILE A 339 -24.20 15.38 14.91
N ALA A 340 -24.94 16.47 15.16
CA ALA A 340 -24.61 17.47 16.17
C ALA A 340 -24.60 16.85 17.58
N LYS A 341 -25.59 16.00 17.90
CA LYS A 341 -25.60 15.24 19.15
C LYS A 341 -24.37 14.32 19.26
N LEU A 342 -23.99 13.65 18.20
CA LEU A 342 -22.81 12.78 18.21
C LEU A 342 -21.51 13.59 18.41
N ALA A 343 -21.40 14.77 17.82
CA ALA A 343 -20.26 15.67 18.00
C ALA A 343 -20.12 16.15 19.46
N SER A 344 -21.23 16.33 20.18
CA SER A 344 -21.25 16.71 21.59
C SER A 344 -20.98 15.52 22.52
N ASP A 345 -21.69 14.40 22.31
CA ASP A 345 -21.91 13.39 23.36
C ASP A 345 -21.10 12.10 23.15
N ALA A 346 -20.52 11.85 21.96
CA ALA A 346 -19.79 10.61 21.72
C ALA A 346 -18.58 10.49 22.65
N THR A 347 -18.44 9.33 23.30
CA THR A 347 -17.32 9.05 24.21
C THR A 347 -16.01 8.80 23.46
N ASP A 348 -16.09 8.32 22.23
CA ASP A 348 -14.91 8.10 21.37
C ASP A 348 -14.51 9.40 20.67
N PRO A 349 -13.29 9.93 20.93
CA PRO A 349 -12.84 11.18 20.34
C PRO A 349 -12.75 11.17 18.81
N ASN A 350 -12.42 10.01 18.22
CA ASN A 350 -12.32 9.86 16.77
C ASN A 350 -13.71 9.91 16.11
N VAL A 351 -14.76 9.36 16.78
CA VAL A 351 -16.16 9.48 16.35
C VAL A 351 -16.63 10.91 16.45
N ARG A 352 -16.33 11.61 17.55
CA ARG A 352 -16.63 13.05 17.72
C ARG A 352 -15.99 13.87 16.60
N GLN A 353 -14.72 13.66 16.33
CA GLN A 353 -14.01 14.34 15.23
C GLN A 353 -14.69 14.11 13.87
N GLN A 354 -15.11 12.86 13.60
CA GLN A 354 -15.79 12.53 12.36
C GLN A 354 -17.15 13.26 12.26
N ALA A 355 -17.88 13.39 13.37
CA ALA A 355 -19.15 14.12 13.42
C ALA A 355 -18.93 15.63 13.18
N VAL A 356 -17.92 16.25 13.79
CA VAL A 356 -17.55 17.66 13.54
C VAL A 356 -17.17 17.88 12.06
N THR A 357 -16.40 16.97 11.48
CA THR A 357 -16.08 17.00 10.05
C THR A 357 -17.33 16.95 9.17
N ALA A 358 -18.29 16.09 9.54
CA ALA A 358 -19.56 15.96 8.83
C ALA A 358 -20.43 17.23 8.93
N LEU A 359 -20.49 17.90 10.11
CA LEU A 359 -21.19 19.18 10.26
C LEU A 359 -20.62 20.25 9.34
N GLY A 360 -19.28 20.35 9.24
CA GLY A 360 -18.61 21.24 8.30
C GLY A 360 -18.92 20.93 6.84
N THR A 361 -18.94 19.65 6.47
CA THR A 361 -19.29 19.20 5.11
C THR A 361 -20.72 19.55 4.74
N LEU A 362 -21.66 19.38 5.69
CA LEU A 362 -23.07 19.70 5.53
C LEU A 362 -23.36 21.21 5.58
N LYS A 363 -22.38 22.02 5.97
CA LYS A 363 -22.55 23.47 6.27
C LYS A 363 -23.72 23.70 7.24
N ALA A 364 -23.75 22.88 8.29
CA ALA A 364 -24.86 22.77 9.21
C ALA A 364 -24.87 23.93 10.23
N THR A 365 -25.59 25.00 9.95
CA THR A 365 -25.69 26.19 10.86
C THR A 365 -26.20 25.86 12.25
N GLU A 366 -27.11 24.89 12.37
CA GLU A 366 -27.61 24.38 13.65
C GLU A 366 -26.53 23.69 14.49
N GLY A 367 -25.46 23.16 13.85
CA GLY A 367 -24.32 22.56 14.51
C GLY A 367 -23.23 23.54 14.92
N LEU A 368 -23.33 24.82 14.51
CA LEU A 368 -22.28 25.81 14.77
C LEU A 368 -21.94 26.01 16.25
N PRO A 369 -22.92 26.07 17.19
CA PRO A 369 -22.58 26.23 18.62
C PRO A 369 -21.65 25.11 19.13
N VAL A 370 -21.94 23.85 18.80
CA VAL A 370 -21.09 22.71 19.20
C VAL A 370 -19.69 22.80 18.59
N VAL A 371 -19.61 23.21 17.32
CA VAL A 371 -18.32 23.39 16.64
C VAL A 371 -17.50 24.52 17.27
N GLN A 372 -18.13 25.63 17.67
CA GLN A 372 -17.45 26.75 18.32
C GLN A 372 -16.91 26.39 19.69
N ASP A 373 -17.64 25.62 20.51
CA ASP A 373 -17.14 25.13 21.80
C ASP A 373 -15.86 24.30 21.64
N LEU A 374 -15.78 23.51 20.56
CA LEU A 374 -14.63 22.64 20.27
C LEU A 374 -13.40 23.38 19.73
N LEU A 375 -13.48 24.68 19.45
CA LEU A 375 -12.30 25.50 19.12
C LEU A 375 -11.31 25.60 20.29
N THR A 376 -11.77 25.33 21.51
CA THR A 376 -10.93 25.34 22.74
C THR A 376 -10.67 23.94 23.31
N ASP A 377 -11.01 22.88 22.56
CA ASP A 377 -10.80 21.48 23.00
C ASP A 377 -9.33 21.24 23.37
N SER A 378 -9.10 20.38 24.36
CA SER A 378 -7.74 20.01 24.78
C SER A 378 -6.93 19.31 23.70
N TRP A 379 -7.58 18.58 22.77
CA TRP A 379 -6.97 17.84 21.69
C TRP A 379 -6.74 18.74 20.46
N PRO A 380 -5.48 18.99 20.03
CA PRO A 380 -5.17 19.89 18.90
C PRO A 380 -5.87 19.50 17.61
N THR A 381 -5.97 18.20 17.32
CA THR A 381 -6.65 17.69 16.13
C THR A 381 -8.14 18.05 16.12
N MET A 382 -8.79 18.05 17.29
CA MET A 382 -10.18 18.49 17.41
C MET A 382 -10.29 19.99 17.14
N ARG A 383 -9.42 20.83 17.74
CA ARG A 383 -9.40 22.27 17.46
C ARG A 383 -9.21 22.57 15.98
N ALA A 384 -8.26 21.90 15.32
CA ALA A 384 -8.03 22.04 13.87
C ALA A 384 -9.25 21.61 13.03
N THR A 385 -9.95 20.54 13.46
CA THR A 385 -11.18 20.07 12.80
C THR A 385 -12.33 21.06 12.99
N ALA A 386 -12.51 21.56 14.22
CA ALA A 386 -13.54 22.56 14.55
C ALA A 386 -13.31 23.88 13.80
N LEU A 387 -12.05 24.31 13.68
CA LEU A 387 -11.68 25.50 12.92
C LEU A 387 -12.06 25.39 11.44
N ARG A 388 -11.77 24.26 10.79
CA ARG A 388 -12.17 24.01 9.40
C ARG A 388 -13.71 23.93 9.25
N ALA A 389 -14.38 23.28 10.21
CA ALA A 389 -15.84 23.15 10.19
C ALA A 389 -16.53 24.51 10.39
N ALA A 390 -16.08 25.31 11.36
CA ALA A 390 -16.63 26.65 11.64
C ALA A 390 -16.54 27.55 10.39
N ALA A 391 -15.38 27.61 9.76
CA ALA A 391 -15.17 28.39 8.53
C ALA A 391 -16.05 27.91 7.36
N SER A 392 -16.30 26.60 7.27
CA SER A 392 -17.17 26.02 6.24
C SER A 392 -18.64 26.27 6.48
N ILE A 393 -19.07 26.32 7.73
CA ILE A 393 -20.48 26.51 8.13
C ILE A 393 -20.88 27.97 7.99
N ASP A 394 -20.13 28.89 8.61
CA ASP A 394 -20.43 30.32 8.65
C ASP A 394 -19.11 31.13 8.63
N LEU A 395 -18.73 31.56 7.45
CA LEU A 395 -17.50 32.30 7.23
C LEU A 395 -17.48 33.66 7.92
N GLU A 396 -18.61 34.38 7.94
CA GLU A 396 -18.67 35.72 8.54
C GLU A 396 -18.47 35.64 10.05
N ASN A 397 -19.19 34.75 10.70
CA ASN A 397 -19.03 34.48 12.13
C ASN A 397 -17.62 33.96 12.45
N PHE A 398 -17.08 33.05 11.65
CA PHE A 398 -15.72 32.56 11.79
C PHE A 398 -14.69 33.70 11.77
N LEU A 399 -14.82 34.67 10.86
CA LEU A 399 -13.92 35.82 10.79
C LEU A 399 -13.98 36.71 12.03
N LEU A 400 -15.19 36.88 12.61
CA LEU A 400 -15.36 37.58 13.89
C LEU A 400 -14.62 36.86 15.03
N VAL A 401 -14.87 35.55 15.19
CA VAL A 401 -14.20 34.71 16.19
C VAL A 401 -12.68 34.77 16.01
N LEU A 402 -12.21 34.61 14.77
CA LEU A 402 -10.80 34.63 14.42
C LEU A 402 -10.10 35.96 14.77
N SER A 403 -10.84 37.09 14.72
CA SER A 403 -10.26 38.40 15.05
C SER A 403 -9.85 38.54 16.52
N GLY A 404 -10.47 37.76 17.42
CA GLY A 404 -10.17 37.72 18.83
C GLY A 404 -9.33 36.52 19.28
N MET A 405 -8.93 35.63 18.38
CA MET A 405 -8.13 34.47 18.73
C MET A 405 -6.64 34.76 18.66
N GLU A 406 -5.93 34.41 19.74
CA GLU A 406 -4.46 34.31 19.73
C GLU A 406 -3.99 33.13 18.88
N PRO A 407 -2.75 33.17 18.33
CA PRO A 407 -2.17 32.03 17.63
C PRO A 407 -2.17 30.78 18.51
N ASP A 408 -2.65 29.66 17.98
CA ASP A 408 -2.65 28.40 18.74
C ASP A 408 -1.22 27.95 19.03
N ARG A 409 -1.01 27.39 20.22
CA ARG A 409 0.30 26.84 20.63
C ARG A 409 0.74 25.64 19.79
N ASP A 410 -0.21 24.90 19.20
CA ASP A 410 0.06 23.72 18.39
C ASP A 410 0.18 24.08 16.92
N TRP A 411 1.27 23.68 16.29
CA TRP A 411 1.55 23.99 14.89
C TRP A 411 0.50 23.39 13.93
N THR A 412 -0.11 22.24 14.27
CA THR A 412 -1.12 21.60 13.39
C THR A 412 -2.37 22.44 13.29
N VAL A 413 -2.75 23.16 14.35
CA VAL A 413 -3.88 24.10 14.34
C VAL A 413 -3.51 25.37 13.56
N ARG A 414 -2.27 25.88 13.68
CA ARG A 414 -1.80 27.02 12.90
C ARG A 414 -1.71 26.68 11.39
N ALA A 415 -1.25 25.47 11.04
CA ALA A 415 -1.27 24.99 9.67
C ALA A 415 -2.70 24.87 9.12
N ALA A 416 -3.63 24.34 9.93
CA ALA A 416 -5.05 24.28 9.58
C ALA A 416 -5.66 25.67 9.37
N LEU A 417 -5.26 26.66 10.16
CA LEU A 417 -5.66 28.06 9.96
C LEU A 417 -5.16 28.60 8.61
N ALA A 418 -3.89 28.36 8.25
CA ALA A 418 -3.37 28.75 6.95
C ALA A 418 -4.18 28.12 5.80
N ASP A 419 -4.51 26.82 5.91
CA ASP A 419 -5.35 26.13 4.91
C ASP A 419 -6.72 26.79 4.76
N VAL A 420 -7.38 27.14 5.87
CA VAL A 420 -8.68 27.82 5.89
C VAL A 420 -8.56 29.20 5.28
N LEU A 421 -7.57 30.00 5.69
CA LEU A 421 -7.32 31.33 5.12
C LEU A 421 -7.20 31.28 3.60
N GLY A 422 -6.57 30.25 3.06
CA GLY A 422 -6.46 30.00 1.62
C GLY A 422 -7.79 29.81 0.87
N THR A 423 -8.92 29.68 1.58
CA THR A 423 -10.26 29.51 0.99
C THR A 423 -11.15 30.75 1.13
N ILE A 424 -10.72 31.77 1.89
CA ILE A 424 -11.55 32.91 2.28
C ILE A 424 -11.66 33.96 1.18
N GLY A 425 -10.59 34.15 0.41
CA GLY A 425 -10.50 35.16 -0.64
C GLY A 425 -9.42 36.22 -0.41
N PRO A 426 -9.30 37.22 -1.30
CA PRO A 426 -8.17 38.16 -1.33
C PRO A 426 -7.91 38.91 -0.02
N GLN A 427 -8.92 39.16 0.79
CA GLN A 427 -8.81 39.84 2.09
C GLN A 427 -7.94 39.06 3.11
N ALA A 428 -7.74 37.74 2.89
CA ALA A 428 -6.92 36.93 3.77
C ALA A 428 -5.41 36.97 3.44
N VAL A 429 -5.00 37.56 2.29
CA VAL A 429 -3.62 37.53 1.79
C VAL A 429 -2.63 38.06 2.80
N GLU A 430 -2.86 39.23 3.43
CA GLU A 430 -1.90 39.83 4.38
C GLU A 430 -1.74 39.00 5.64
N ARG A 431 -2.85 38.48 6.19
CA ARG A 431 -2.81 37.60 7.35
C ARG A 431 -2.09 36.30 7.03
N THR A 432 -2.39 35.69 5.89
CA THR A 432 -1.70 34.47 5.43
C THR A 432 -0.21 34.73 5.25
N ARG A 433 0.17 35.85 4.63
CA ARG A 433 1.58 36.22 4.42
C ARG A 433 2.33 36.39 5.76
N SER A 434 1.70 36.97 6.77
CA SER A 434 2.33 37.13 8.08
C SER A 434 2.74 35.78 8.72
N MET A 435 2.03 34.69 8.40
CA MET A 435 2.32 33.35 8.90
C MET A 435 3.54 32.69 8.23
N LEU A 436 4.14 33.27 7.17
CA LEU A 436 5.44 32.82 6.63
C LEU A 436 6.59 32.89 7.68
N ARG A 437 6.39 33.67 8.74
CA ARG A 437 7.35 33.85 9.82
C ARG A 437 7.08 32.93 11.02
N ASP A 438 6.20 31.94 10.84
CA ASP A 438 5.92 30.97 11.91
C ASP A 438 7.21 30.29 12.40
N GLU A 439 7.33 30.16 13.72
CA GLU A 439 8.49 29.53 14.37
C GLU A 439 8.64 28.06 13.99
N ASP A 440 7.50 27.36 13.72
CA ASP A 440 7.49 25.98 13.27
C ASP A 440 7.41 25.94 11.75
N ARG A 441 8.51 25.49 11.11
CA ARG A 441 8.61 25.44 9.65
C ARG A 441 7.60 24.53 8.98
N ARG A 442 6.98 23.59 9.72
CA ARG A 442 5.90 22.72 9.22
C ARG A 442 4.61 23.47 8.89
N VAL A 443 4.44 24.70 9.38
CA VAL A 443 3.31 25.59 9.02
C VAL A 443 3.49 26.19 7.64
N VAL A 444 4.73 26.48 7.23
CA VAL A 444 5.04 27.24 6.01
C VAL A 444 4.51 26.60 4.70
N PRO A 445 4.56 25.28 4.51
CA PRO A 445 3.95 24.63 3.34
C PRO A 445 2.46 24.96 3.18
N SER A 446 1.66 24.93 4.27
CA SER A 446 0.24 25.33 4.24
C SER A 446 0.07 26.81 3.88
N VAL A 447 0.95 27.67 4.38
CA VAL A 447 0.93 29.12 4.07
C VAL A 447 1.21 29.35 2.59
N LEU A 448 2.22 28.71 2.01
CA LEU A 448 2.55 28.82 0.58
C LEU A 448 1.41 28.34 -0.29
N ASN A 449 0.82 27.20 0.06
CA ASN A 449 -0.37 26.67 -0.61
C ASN A 449 -1.55 27.63 -0.53
N ALA A 450 -1.76 28.26 0.62
CA ALA A 450 -2.82 29.24 0.80
C ALA A 450 -2.60 30.49 -0.05
N LEU A 451 -1.39 31.05 -0.09
CA LEU A 451 -1.07 32.21 -0.94
C LEU A 451 -1.27 31.90 -2.43
N ALA A 452 -0.89 30.70 -2.88
CA ALA A 452 -1.14 30.26 -4.26
C ALA A 452 -2.64 30.16 -4.57
N ARG A 453 -3.43 29.54 -3.69
CA ARG A 453 -4.90 29.42 -3.83
C ARG A 453 -5.60 30.78 -3.82
N LEU A 454 -5.15 31.71 -3.00
CA LEU A 454 -5.62 33.09 -2.95
C LEU A 454 -5.22 33.91 -4.18
N LYS A 455 -4.37 33.34 -5.06
CA LYS A 455 -3.78 34.05 -6.21
C LYS A 455 -3.10 35.35 -5.79
N ALA A 456 -2.38 35.32 -4.65
CA ALA A 456 -1.65 36.46 -4.17
C ALA A 456 -0.68 36.96 -5.27
N PRO A 457 -0.60 38.26 -5.54
CA PRO A 457 0.20 38.80 -6.68
C PRO A 457 1.68 38.40 -6.63
N ASP A 458 2.20 38.17 -5.42
CA ASP A 458 3.58 37.81 -5.13
C ASP A 458 3.76 36.29 -4.81
N ALA A 459 2.73 35.47 -4.98
CA ALA A 459 2.82 34.06 -4.62
C ALA A 459 3.97 33.32 -5.35
N GLY A 460 4.18 33.59 -6.64
CA GLY A 460 5.27 33.00 -7.42
C GLY A 460 6.66 33.45 -6.97
N THR A 461 6.85 34.75 -6.71
CA THR A 461 8.13 35.29 -6.21
C THR A 461 8.41 34.87 -4.78
N THR A 462 7.39 34.81 -3.94
CA THR A 462 7.47 34.26 -2.59
C THR A 462 7.91 32.78 -2.63
N ALA A 463 7.30 31.96 -3.48
CA ALA A 463 7.69 30.56 -3.66
C ALA A 463 9.14 30.42 -4.15
N MET A 464 9.57 31.25 -5.14
CA MET A 464 10.98 31.24 -5.59
C MET A 464 11.96 31.54 -4.45
N ALA A 465 11.62 32.47 -3.55
CA ALA A 465 12.46 32.78 -2.40
C ALA A 465 12.60 31.60 -1.44
N GLN A 466 11.52 30.79 -1.28
CA GLN A 466 11.49 29.62 -0.40
C GLN A 466 12.21 28.37 -0.99
N LEU A 467 12.61 28.39 -2.25
CA LEU A 467 13.43 27.32 -2.84
C LEU A 467 14.81 27.16 -2.19
N LYS A 468 15.26 28.15 -1.43
CA LYS A 468 16.56 28.15 -0.73
C LYS A 468 16.48 27.78 0.76
N GLU A 469 15.29 27.49 1.24
CA GLU A 469 15.08 27.11 2.66
C GLU A 469 15.80 25.82 3.03
N PRO A 470 16.33 25.69 4.26
CA PRO A 470 16.93 24.44 4.72
C PRO A 470 15.94 23.27 4.76
N ASP A 471 14.67 23.53 5.06
CA ASP A 471 13.62 22.52 5.14
C ASP A 471 13.22 22.03 3.76
N TYR A 472 13.42 20.73 3.51
CA TYR A 472 13.14 20.12 2.19
C TYR A 472 11.66 20.09 1.82
N VAL A 473 10.73 20.07 2.82
CA VAL A 473 9.28 20.10 2.57
C VAL A 473 8.85 21.50 2.12
N VAL A 474 9.43 22.54 2.73
CA VAL A 474 9.23 23.92 2.27
C VAL A 474 9.72 24.07 0.85
N ARG A 475 10.94 23.55 0.52
CA ARG A 475 11.47 23.59 -0.86
C ARG A 475 10.60 22.81 -1.85
N SER A 476 10.12 21.62 -1.46
CA SER A 476 9.23 20.80 -2.28
C SER A 476 7.93 21.55 -2.62
N THR A 477 7.28 22.12 -1.61
CA THR A 477 6.06 22.92 -1.79
C THR A 477 6.32 24.15 -2.68
N ALA A 478 7.43 24.85 -2.44
CA ALA A 478 7.84 26.00 -3.22
C ALA A 478 8.07 25.64 -4.69
N ALA A 479 8.78 24.55 -4.96
CA ALA A 479 9.05 24.07 -6.33
C ALA A 479 7.74 23.75 -7.07
N ARG A 480 6.80 23.06 -6.43
CA ARG A 480 5.49 22.78 -7.03
C ARG A 480 4.75 24.05 -7.40
N ILE A 481 4.72 25.05 -6.51
CA ILE A 481 4.04 26.34 -6.77
C ILE A 481 4.74 27.10 -7.88
N VAL A 482 6.08 27.09 -7.94
CA VAL A 482 6.85 27.69 -9.03
C VAL A 482 6.50 27.03 -10.37
N GLY A 483 6.36 25.70 -10.42
CA GLY A 483 5.91 24.97 -11.60
C GLY A 483 4.50 25.35 -12.05
N GLU A 484 3.56 25.46 -11.10
CA GLU A 484 2.16 25.83 -11.36
C GLU A 484 2.01 27.27 -11.86
N LEU A 485 2.68 28.24 -11.22
CA LEU A 485 2.52 29.66 -11.49
C LEU A 485 3.48 30.19 -12.57
N LYS A 486 4.55 29.48 -12.86
CA LYS A 486 5.58 29.80 -13.88
C LYS A 486 6.08 31.23 -13.80
N PRO A 487 6.53 31.72 -12.63
CA PRO A 487 7.05 33.09 -12.55
C PRO A 487 8.30 33.29 -13.42
N GLN A 488 8.53 34.52 -13.83
CA GLN A 488 9.74 34.89 -14.60
C GLN A 488 11.01 34.53 -13.79
N GLY A 489 12.00 33.89 -14.42
CA GLY A 489 13.22 33.42 -13.77
C GLY A 489 13.05 32.08 -13.01
N GLY A 490 11.88 31.46 -13.08
CA GLY A 490 11.59 30.21 -12.33
C GLY A 490 12.49 29.04 -12.74
N VAL A 491 12.85 28.87 -14.01
CA VAL A 491 13.75 27.79 -14.45
C VAL A 491 15.15 27.94 -13.85
N ASP A 492 15.69 29.17 -13.77
CA ASP A 492 17.00 29.40 -13.17
C ASP A 492 16.95 29.17 -11.64
N ALA A 493 15.89 29.61 -10.98
CA ALA A 493 15.67 29.37 -9.54
C ALA A 493 15.53 27.86 -9.24
N LEU A 494 14.83 27.11 -10.09
CA LEU A 494 14.71 25.65 -9.96
C LEU A 494 16.04 24.93 -10.23
N ARG A 495 16.87 25.43 -11.14
CA ARG A 495 18.24 24.89 -11.38
C ARG A 495 19.12 25.06 -10.14
N GLU A 496 19.10 26.24 -9.52
CA GLU A 496 19.83 26.49 -8.27
C GLU A 496 19.33 25.56 -7.15
N ALA A 497 17.99 25.42 -7.03
CA ALA A 497 17.37 24.54 -6.05
C ALA A 497 17.71 23.07 -6.30
N TRP A 498 17.80 22.60 -7.56
CA TRP A 498 18.23 21.25 -7.92
C TRP A 498 19.64 20.97 -7.42
N THR A 499 20.56 21.90 -7.64
CA THR A 499 21.94 21.80 -7.16
C THR A 499 22.00 21.72 -5.63
N LEU A 500 21.19 22.53 -4.94
CA LEU A 500 21.10 22.48 -3.48
C LEU A 500 20.53 21.16 -2.97
N ALA A 501 19.46 20.67 -3.59
CA ALA A 501 18.75 19.47 -3.18
C ALA A 501 19.54 18.16 -3.45
N ALA A 502 20.60 18.19 -4.24
CA ALA A 502 21.45 17.03 -4.50
C ALA A 502 22.02 16.41 -3.22
N GLY A 503 22.26 17.23 -2.18
CA GLY A 503 22.73 16.79 -0.86
C GLY A 503 21.64 16.20 0.04
N ASP A 504 20.35 16.39 -0.28
CA ASP A 504 19.25 15.95 0.57
C ASP A 504 19.19 14.41 0.68
N ALA A 505 18.96 13.92 1.89
CA ALA A 505 18.63 12.52 2.10
C ALA A 505 17.18 12.20 1.64
N ALA A 506 16.24 13.13 1.88
CA ALA A 506 14.85 13.04 1.40
C ALA A 506 14.76 13.27 -0.11
N ILE A 507 13.77 12.62 -0.73
CA ILE A 507 13.55 12.68 -2.19
C ILE A 507 12.66 13.85 -2.63
N ASP A 508 11.87 14.40 -1.72
CA ASP A 508 10.69 15.23 -1.98
C ASP A 508 11.04 16.51 -2.75
N ALA A 509 12.05 17.26 -2.30
CA ALA A 509 12.48 18.46 -2.97
C ALA A 509 12.98 18.17 -4.40
N ARG A 510 13.79 17.09 -4.58
CA ARG A 510 14.29 16.70 -5.89
C ARG A 510 13.17 16.32 -6.86
N ALA A 511 12.21 15.51 -6.42
CA ALA A 511 11.06 15.08 -7.22
C ALA A 511 10.17 16.29 -7.62
N ALA A 512 9.89 17.18 -6.67
CA ALA A 512 9.07 18.38 -6.92
C ALA A 512 9.75 19.35 -7.89
N ILE A 513 11.07 19.54 -7.78
CA ILE A 513 11.84 20.39 -8.72
C ILE A 513 11.78 19.80 -10.14
N LEU A 514 11.97 18.48 -10.29
CA LEU A 514 11.88 17.82 -11.59
C LEU A 514 10.47 17.92 -12.18
N SER A 515 9.42 17.77 -11.35
CA SER A 515 8.04 17.98 -11.79
C SER A 515 7.79 19.40 -12.27
N ALA A 516 8.27 20.40 -11.53
CA ALA A 516 8.15 21.81 -11.90
C ALA A 516 8.88 22.12 -13.22
N LEU A 517 10.08 21.58 -13.42
CA LEU A 517 10.84 21.73 -14.67
C LEU A 517 10.10 21.08 -15.86
N ALA A 518 9.46 19.93 -15.66
CA ALA A 518 8.64 19.29 -16.70
C ALA A 518 7.43 20.17 -17.10
N GLU A 519 6.84 20.89 -16.14
CA GLU A 519 5.77 21.85 -16.42
C GLU A 519 6.24 23.09 -17.20
N TYR A 520 7.47 23.56 -16.95
CA TYR A 520 8.06 24.66 -17.74
C TYR A 520 8.35 24.25 -19.17
N GLY A 521 8.96 23.08 -19.37
CA GLY A 521 9.44 22.64 -20.67
C GLY A 521 10.63 23.45 -21.20
N GLY A 522 10.96 23.25 -22.47
CA GLY A 522 12.08 23.90 -23.13
C GLY A 522 13.44 23.25 -22.86
N ASP A 523 14.47 23.63 -23.64
CA ASP A 523 15.77 22.94 -23.63
C ASP A 523 16.50 23.01 -22.30
N ALA A 524 16.40 24.17 -21.61
CA ALA A 524 17.07 24.37 -20.32
C ALA A 524 16.47 23.47 -19.21
N ALA A 525 15.15 23.30 -19.17
CA ALA A 525 14.47 22.41 -18.23
C ALA A 525 14.70 20.95 -18.61
N MET A 526 14.67 20.63 -19.91
CA MET A 526 14.91 19.28 -20.42
C MET A 526 16.32 18.77 -20.08
N ALA A 527 17.34 19.62 -20.11
CA ALA A 527 18.70 19.26 -19.73
C ALA A 527 18.75 18.74 -18.28
N ILE A 528 18.11 19.45 -17.34
CA ILE A 528 18.07 19.07 -15.93
C ILE A 528 17.22 17.80 -15.70
N LEU A 529 16.09 17.66 -16.42
CA LEU A 529 15.30 16.44 -16.37
C LEU A 529 16.13 15.21 -16.79
N LYS A 530 16.95 15.32 -17.83
CA LYS A 530 17.84 14.25 -18.28
C LYS A 530 18.94 13.93 -17.27
N GLU A 531 19.40 14.87 -16.47
CA GLU A 531 20.32 14.60 -15.35
C GLU A 531 19.64 13.72 -14.28
N GLY A 532 18.37 13.94 -14.00
CA GLY A 532 17.59 13.21 -13.00
C GLY A 532 17.49 11.71 -13.25
N VAL A 533 17.73 11.19 -14.48
CA VAL A 533 17.77 9.74 -14.74
C VAL A 533 18.94 9.04 -14.02
N ASN A 534 19.94 9.82 -13.57
CA ASN A 534 21.11 9.33 -12.84
C ASN A 534 21.06 9.70 -11.34
N ASP A 535 19.89 10.13 -10.82
CA ASP A 535 19.76 10.46 -9.40
C ASP A 535 20.23 9.28 -8.52
N LYS A 536 20.75 9.61 -7.34
CA LYS A 536 21.21 8.62 -6.37
C LYS A 536 20.09 7.72 -5.84
N ASP A 537 18.85 8.20 -5.92
CA ASP A 537 17.66 7.48 -5.40
C ASP A 537 16.80 6.93 -6.55
N TRP A 538 16.46 5.64 -6.43
CA TRP A 538 15.64 4.95 -7.42
C TRP A 538 14.26 5.59 -7.62
N ALA A 539 13.59 6.00 -6.53
CA ALA A 539 12.26 6.59 -6.62
C ALA A 539 12.26 7.89 -7.43
N VAL A 540 13.33 8.70 -7.32
CA VAL A 540 13.52 9.91 -8.14
C VAL A 540 13.77 9.54 -9.61
N ARG A 541 14.58 8.49 -9.88
CA ARG A 541 14.78 8.00 -11.26
C ARG A 541 13.48 7.54 -11.91
N VAL A 542 12.66 6.77 -11.21
CA VAL A 542 11.33 6.32 -11.69
C VAL A 542 10.43 7.52 -11.97
N HIS A 543 10.42 8.50 -11.07
CA HIS A 543 9.62 9.69 -11.23
C HIS A 543 10.01 10.48 -12.48
N VAL A 544 11.30 10.76 -12.64
CA VAL A 544 11.79 11.52 -13.81
C VAL A 544 11.61 10.74 -15.12
N ALA A 545 11.79 9.42 -15.13
CA ALA A 545 11.53 8.61 -16.32
C ALA A 545 10.05 8.68 -16.74
N THR A 546 9.14 8.76 -15.76
CA THR A 546 7.71 8.96 -16.02
C THR A 546 7.41 10.34 -16.58
N LEU A 547 8.08 11.38 -16.09
CA LEU A 547 7.97 12.74 -16.63
C LEU A 547 8.52 12.82 -18.05
N LEU A 548 9.72 12.30 -18.28
CA LEU A 548 10.38 12.29 -19.59
C LEU A 548 9.57 11.51 -20.64
N ALA A 549 8.95 10.38 -20.27
CA ALA A 549 8.07 9.65 -21.18
C ALA A 549 6.87 10.47 -21.70
N LYS A 550 6.45 11.50 -20.96
CA LYS A 550 5.37 12.42 -21.38
C LYS A 550 5.89 13.55 -22.28
N VAL A 551 7.07 14.12 -21.96
CA VAL A 551 7.60 15.30 -22.64
C VAL A 551 8.56 14.96 -23.79
N ASP A 552 9.16 13.78 -23.80
CA ASP A 552 10.05 13.24 -24.84
C ASP A 552 9.77 11.73 -25.05
N PRO A 553 8.63 11.37 -25.67
CA PRO A 553 8.19 9.98 -25.79
C PRO A 553 9.07 9.12 -26.73
N ALA A 554 10.04 9.70 -27.42
CA ALA A 554 10.96 8.96 -28.28
C ALA A 554 12.12 8.30 -27.52
N GLY A 555 12.37 8.71 -26.26
CA GLY A 555 13.44 8.15 -25.42
C GLY A 555 13.04 6.91 -24.63
N ASP A 556 13.94 5.93 -24.53
CA ASP A 556 13.75 4.76 -23.65
C ASP A 556 14.33 5.05 -22.26
N TYR A 557 13.60 5.84 -21.50
CA TYR A 557 13.99 6.22 -20.14
C TYR A 557 13.82 5.09 -19.12
N GLN A 558 13.00 4.09 -19.42
CA GLN A 558 12.86 2.92 -18.56
C GLN A 558 14.13 2.04 -18.58
N ALA A 559 14.81 1.94 -19.70
CA ALA A 559 16.12 1.28 -19.77
C ALA A 559 17.22 2.16 -19.15
N ALA A 560 17.18 3.49 -19.43
CA ALA A 560 18.22 4.41 -18.97
C ALA A 560 18.37 4.48 -17.44
N ILE A 561 17.29 4.33 -16.69
CA ILE A 561 17.33 4.38 -15.21
C ILE A 561 17.82 3.09 -14.54
N ARG A 562 17.97 1.99 -15.27
CA ARG A 562 18.37 0.67 -14.74
C ARG A 562 19.85 0.39 -14.87
N PRO A 563 20.42 -0.40 -13.96
CA PRO A 563 19.81 -0.99 -12.75
C PRO A 563 19.51 0.06 -11.67
N ALA A 564 18.56 -0.27 -10.77
CA ALA A 564 18.29 0.57 -9.62
C ALA A 564 19.56 0.73 -8.76
N PRO A 565 19.87 1.96 -8.30
CA PRO A 565 21.03 2.24 -7.46
C PRO A 565 20.78 1.81 -6.00
N GLY A 566 21.85 1.85 -5.21
CA GLY A 566 21.82 1.65 -3.76
C GLY A 566 22.19 0.24 -3.35
N GLU A 567 22.39 0.10 -2.05
CA GLU A 567 22.64 -1.18 -1.39
C GLU A 567 21.37 -1.62 -0.65
N PRO A 568 21.09 -2.92 -0.58
CA PRO A 568 19.93 -3.43 0.14
C PRO A 568 20.09 -3.18 1.65
N PRO A 569 18.99 -3.09 2.40
CA PRO A 569 19.02 -3.00 3.86
C PRO A 569 19.72 -4.19 4.54
N SER A 570 19.78 -5.35 3.86
CA SER A 570 20.49 -6.56 4.29
C SER A 570 21.13 -7.26 3.09
N PRO A 571 22.26 -7.98 3.26
CA PRO A 571 22.81 -8.84 2.23
C PRO A 571 21.75 -9.81 1.69
N TYR A 572 21.71 -10.00 0.38
CA TYR A 572 20.69 -10.84 -0.27
C TYR A 572 20.79 -12.33 0.10
N ASP A 573 21.96 -12.81 0.52
CA ASP A 573 22.21 -14.18 0.98
C ASP A 573 21.98 -14.38 2.48
N ASN A 574 21.43 -13.37 3.17
CA ASN A 574 21.05 -13.50 4.56
C ASN A 574 19.98 -14.60 4.72
N ALA A 575 20.32 -15.63 5.47
CA ALA A 575 19.45 -16.79 5.69
C ALA A 575 18.09 -16.40 6.32
N GLU A 576 18.05 -15.35 7.12
CA GLU A 576 16.80 -14.85 7.74
C GLU A 576 15.86 -14.20 6.72
N LEU A 577 16.33 -13.78 5.55
CA LEU A 577 15.51 -13.27 4.45
C LEU A 577 15.10 -14.36 3.45
N VAL A 578 16.03 -15.28 3.16
CA VAL A 578 15.88 -16.31 2.12
C VAL A 578 15.02 -17.50 2.59
N GLY A 579 15.12 -17.85 3.87
CA GLY A 579 14.42 -18.97 4.48
C GLY A 579 14.33 -18.81 5.99
N PRO A 580 13.56 -17.81 6.49
CA PRO A 580 13.43 -17.57 7.93
C PRO A 580 12.88 -18.80 8.65
N ALA A 581 13.49 -19.16 9.78
CA ALA A 581 13.04 -20.26 10.61
C ALA A 581 11.84 -19.90 11.49
N TYR A 582 11.51 -18.61 11.61
CA TYR A 582 10.43 -18.04 12.42
C TYR A 582 10.06 -16.66 11.87
N SER A 583 8.87 -16.18 12.23
CA SER A 583 8.47 -14.81 11.96
C SER A 583 8.82 -13.92 13.15
N PRO A 584 9.57 -12.82 12.97
CA PRO A 584 9.84 -11.87 14.06
C PRO A 584 8.57 -11.15 14.51
N HIS A 585 8.50 -10.81 15.80
CA HIS A 585 7.41 -10.05 16.40
C HIS A 585 7.87 -8.66 16.77
N VAL A 586 7.04 -7.66 16.51
CA VAL A 586 7.26 -6.26 16.87
C VAL A 586 6.27 -5.86 17.96
N PHE A 587 6.76 -5.14 18.96
CA PHE A 587 5.97 -4.63 20.09
C PHE A 587 6.06 -3.11 20.09
N ILE A 588 4.93 -2.42 19.85
CA ILE A 588 4.80 -0.96 19.93
C ILE A 588 4.17 -0.61 21.28
N GLU A 589 4.91 0.04 22.15
CA GLU A 589 4.44 0.49 23.46
C GLU A 589 3.92 1.92 23.38
N THR A 590 2.70 2.15 23.83
CA THR A 590 2.03 3.45 23.91
C THR A 590 1.51 3.73 25.33
N ALA A 591 0.94 4.90 25.56
CA ALA A 591 0.22 5.16 26.81
C ALA A 591 -1.10 4.39 26.91
N LYS A 592 -1.66 3.93 25.78
CA LYS A 592 -2.93 3.21 25.68
C LYS A 592 -2.78 1.69 25.76
N GLY A 593 -1.54 1.19 25.71
CA GLY A 593 -1.22 -0.24 25.76
C GLY A 593 -0.14 -0.62 24.74
N THR A 594 0.05 -1.92 24.58
CA THR A 594 1.01 -2.51 23.65
C THR A 594 0.28 -3.10 22.44
N ILE A 595 0.83 -2.84 21.25
CA ILE A 595 0.40 -3.45 20.00
C ILE A 595 1.49 -4.43 19.60
N GLU A 596 1.13 -5.69 19.37
CA GLU A 596 2.03 -6.75 18.89
C GLU A 596 1.64 -7.15 17.48
N PHE A 597 2.60 -7.16 16.55
CA PHE A 597 2.39 -7.68 15.21
C PHE A 597 3.53 -8.58 14.75
N GLU A 598 3.18 -9.59 13.97
CA GLU A 598 4.08 -10.52 13.33
C GLU A 598 4.52 -9.97 11.97
N LEU A 599 5.82 -10.06 11.65
CA LEU A 599 6.39 -9.64 10.36
C LEU A 599 6.24 -10.74 9.31
N ALA A 600 5.87 -10.34 8.09
CA ALA A 600 5.71 -11.23 6.94
C ALA A 600 7.01 -11.29 6.10
N VAL A 601 8.09 -11.85 6.68
CA VAL A 601 9.43 -11.83 6.07
C VAL A 601 9.47 -12.51 4.70
N LEU A 602 8.74 -13.62 4.50
CA LEU A 602 8.72 -14.32 3.20
C LEU A 602 8.05 -13.49 2.09
N ASP A 603 7.09 -12.65 2.46
CA ASP A 603 6.32 -11.84 1.50
C ASP A 603 6.96 -10.48 1.23
N ALA A 604 7.64 -9.91 2.26
CA ALA A 604 8.28 -8.60 2.19
C ALA A 604 9.61 -8.59 2.96
N PRO A 605 10.64 -9.33 2.45
CA PRO A 605 11.89 -9.55 3.17
C PRO A 605 12.68 -8.26 3.43
N GLN A 606 12.85 -7.38 2.43
CA GLN A 606 13.63 -6.15 2.58
C GLN A 606 12.89 -5.11 3.42
N THR A 607 11.57 -5.03 3.27
CA THR A 607 10.71 -4.16 4.10
C THR A 607 10.77 -4.58 5.56
N SER A 608 10.61 -5.87 5.85
CA SER A 608 10.70 -6.41 7.21
C SER A 608 12.07 -6.16 7.83
N TRP A 609 13.15 -6.37 7.07
CA TRP A 609 14.49 -6.13 7.55
C TRP A 609 14.76 -4.63 7.82
N SER A 610 14.35 -3.76 6.90
CA SER A 610 14.48 -2.30 7.08
C SER A 610 13.76 -1.84 8.34
N PHE A 611 12.54 -2.33 8.55
CA PHE A 611 11.77 -2.01 9.76
C PHE A 611 12.48 -2.49 11.04
N MET A 612 12.98 -3.72 11.06
CA MET A 612 13.76 -4.25 12.20
C MET A 612 15.03 -3.44 12.44
N ALA A 613 15.74 -3.04 11.37
CA ALA A 613 16.97 -2.25 11.48
C ALA A 613 16.71 -0.86 12.08
N LEU A 614 15.63 -0.20 11.67
CA LEU A 614 15.18 1.07 12.24
C LEU A 614 14.76 0.92 13.73
N THR A 615 14.03 -0.15 14.03
CA THR A 615 13.65 -0.47 15.42
C THR A 615 14.88 -0.65 16.30
N ARG A 616 15.89 -1.42 15.85
CA ARG A 616 17.14 -1.62 16.61
C ARG A 616 17.93 -0.33 16.85
N LYS A 617 17.75 0.67 15.99
CA LYS A 617 18.34 2.01 16.16
C LYS A 617 17.49 2.91 17.06
N GLY A 618 16.34 2.45 17.58
CA GLY A 618 15.42 3.27 18.36
C GLY A 618 14.70 4.36 17.55
N PHE A 619 14.70 4.25 16.22
CA PHE A 619 14.18 5.28 15.31
C PHE A 619 12.73 5.70 15.62
N PHE A 620 11.89 4.74 16.00
CA PHE A 620 10.46 4.96 16.24
C PHE A 620 10.15 5.50 17.65
N ASN A 621 11.13 5.52 18.57
CA ASN A 621 10.90 5.91 19.95
C ASN A 621 10.63 7.42 20.06
N GLY A 622 9.56 7.79 20.74
CA GLY A 622 9.16 9.19 20.92
C GLY A 622 8.41 9.80 19.72
N LEU A 623 8.20 9.06 18.64
CA LEU A 623 7.41 9.56 17.51
C LEU A 623 5.96 9.79 17.93
N GLN A 624 5.33 10.80 17.31
CA GLN A 624 3.92 11.11 17.51
C GLN A 624 3.12 10.59 16.31
N ILE A 625 2.09 9.80 16.58
CA ILE A 625 1.19 9.29 15.56
C ILE A 625 0.57 10.47 14.80
N HIS A 626 1.04 10.70 13.59
CA HIS A 626 0.71 11.90 12.82
C HIS A 626 -0.62 11.79 12.08
N ARG A 627 -1.18 10.57 11.91
CA ARG A 627 -2.43 10.39 11.16
C ARG A 627 -3.26 9.24 11.70
N VAL A 628 -4.51 9.55 12.04
CA VAL A 628 -5.54 8.56 12.36
C VAL A 628 -6.79 8.85 11.52
N VAL A 629 -7.23 7.87 10.76
CA VAL A 629 -8.48 7.93 9.99
C VAL A 629 -9.37 6.80 10.47
N SER A 630 -10.40 7.15 11.23
CA SER A 630 -11.35 6.19 11.80
C SER A 630 -11.89 5.24 10.75
N ASN A 631 -12.00 3.95 11.10
CA ASN A 631 -12.45 2.88 10.19
C ASN A 631 -11.60 2.76 8.89
N PHE A 632 -10.35 3.22 8.92
CA PHE A 632 -9.40 3.09 7.84
C PHE A 632 -8.03 2.67 8.39
N VAL A 633 -7.19 3.62 8.83
CA VAL A 633 -5.84 3.33 9.30
C VAL A 633 -5.39 4.20 10.48
N VAL A 634 -4.46 3.67 11.28
CA VAL A 634 -3.49 4.42 12.08
C VAL A 634 -2.17 4.41 11.32
N GLN A 635 -1.56 5.57 11.09
CA GLN A 635 -0.31 5.72 10.34
C GLN A 635 0.71 6.48 11.17
N ASP A 636 1.93 5.95 11.22
CA ASP A 636 3.09 6.57 11.90
C ASP A 636 4.42 6.16 11.25
N GLY A 637 5.53 6.43 11.95
CA GLY A 637 6.90 6.22 11.46
C GLY A 637 7.51 7.45 10.80
N ASP A 638 6.89 8.60 10.99
CA ASP A 638 7.35 9.90 10.51
C ASP A 638 8.08 10.68 11.63
N PRO A 639 9.42 10.89 11.53
CA PRO A 639 10.15 11.66 12.53
C PRO A 639 9.82 13.16 12.54
N ARG A 640 9.16 13.70 11.52
CA ARG A 640 8.70 15.09 11.46
C ARG A 640 7.30 15.28 12.07
N GLY A 641 6.47 14.25 11.99
CA GLY A 641 5.08 14.28 12.47
C GLY A 641 4.13 15.07 11.56
N ASP A 642 4.51 15.38 10.32
CA ASP A 642 3.70 16.09 9.33
C ASP A 642 3.28 15.23 8.12
N GLY A 643 3.71 13.97 8.09
CA GLY A 643 3.46 13.02 7.00
C GLY A 643 4.57 12.98 5.94
N GLU A 644 5.53 13.89 6.00
CA GLU A 644 6.57 14.09 4.98
C GLU A 644 7.96 13.60 5.41
N GLY A 645 8.08 13.05 6.63
CA GLY A 645 9.35 12.56 7.17
C GLY A 645 9.62 11.09 6.82
N GLY A 646 10.90 10.71 6.83
CA GLY A 646 11.36 9.36 6.56
C GLY A 646 12.76 9.08 7.12
N PRO A 647 13.32 7.89 6.84
CA PRO A 647 14.60 7.45 7.41
C PRO A 647 15.82 8.01 6.65
N GLY A 648 15.61 8.82 5.61
CA GLY A 648 16.66 9.35 4.75
C GLY A 648 17.07 8.42 3.59
N TYR A 649 16.25 7.42 3.30
CA TYR A 649 16.38 6.53 2.13
C TYR A 649 15.01 5.96 1.77
N THR A 650 14.89 5.42 0.56
CA THR A 650 13.69 4.69 0.12
C THR A 650 13.97 3.21 -0.09
N ILE A 651 12.94 2.38 0.08
CA ILE A 651 12.95 0.95 -0.24
C ILE A 651 11.95 0.64 -1.35
N ARG A 652 12.20 -0.46 -2.07
CA ARG A 652 11.36 -0.90 -3.18
C ARG A 652 10.07 -1.53 -2.65
N ASP A 653 8.99 -1.36 -3.41
CA ASP A 653 7.74 -2.05 -3.12
C ASP A 653 7.90 -3.56 -3.26
N GLU A 654 7.44 -4.29 -2.25
CA GLU A 654 7.37 -5.74 -2.22
C GLU A 654 5.90 -6.19 -2.24
N LEU A 655 5.17 -5.78 -3.31
CA LEU A 655 3.76 -6.11 -3.49
C LEU A 655 3.56 -7.63 -3.44
N ASN A 656 2.55 -8.08 -2.69
CA ASN A 656 2.31 -9.48 -2.42
C ASN A 656 0.81 -9.80 -2.35
N GLU A 657 0.49 -11.06 -2.12
CA GLU A 657 -0.86 -11.61 -2.18
C GLU A 657 -1.67 -11.38 -0.90
N ARG A 658 -1.07 -10.84 0.17
CA ARG A 658 -1.74 -10.61 1.46
C ARG A 658 -2.83 -9.56 1.32
N PRO A 659 -4.09 -9.88 1.72
CA PRO A 659 -5.17 -8.91 1.74
C PRO A 659 -5.01 -7.91 2.89
N TYR A 660 -5.50 -6.71 2.68
CA TYR A 660 -5.61 -5.70 3.73
C TYR A 660 -6.89 -5.93 4.56
N LEU A 661 -6.83 -6.88 5.46
CA LEU A 661 -7.85 -7.15 6.49
C LEU A 661 -7.58 -6.31 7.74
N ARG A 662 -8.49 -6.34 8.75
CA ARG A 662 -8.27 -5.65 10.02
C ARG A 662 -6.93 -6.05 10.64
N GLY A 663 -6.12 -5.09 11.05
CA GLY A 663 -4.80 -5.31 11.66
C GLY A 663 -3.68 -5.67 10.69
N THR A 664 -3.89 -5.57 9.36
CA THR A 664 -2.77 -5.70 8.41
C THR A 664 -1.87 -4.47 8.52
N VAL A 665 -0.56 -4.71 8.57
CA VAL A 665 0.48 -3.67 8.62
C VAL A 665 1.04 -3.46 7.22
N GLY A 666 0.92 -2.25 6.71
CA GLY A 666 1.34 -1.86 5.38
C GLY A 666 2.37 -0.74 5.38
N MET A 667 3.24 -0.71 4.36
CA MET A 667 4.19 0.36 4.13
C MET A 667 3.50 1.54 3.44
N ALA A 668 3.59 2.73 4.04
CA ALA A 668 3.06 3.94 3.43
C ALA A 668 3.96 4.42 2.27
N LEU A 669 3.34 4.94 1.22
CA LEU A 669 4.00 5.37 -0.01
C LEU A 669 3.45 6.72 -0.47
N SER A 670 4.30 7.56 -1.05
CA SER A 670 3.88 8.72 -1.84
C SER A 670 3.61 8.34 -3.31
N TRP A 671 4.50 7.49 -3.88
CA TRP A 671 4.33 6.82 -5.18
C TRP A 671 5.12 5.51 -5.17
N LYS A 672 5.17 4.80 -6.29
CA LYS A 672 5.85 3.51 -6.41
C LYS A 672 7.32 3.59 -5.97
N ASP A 673 7.73 2.61 -5.15
CA ASP A 673 9.10 2.45 -4.64
C ASP A 673 9.58 3.61 -3.72
N THR A 674 8.64 4.28 -3.00
CA THR A 674 8.95 5.34 -2.02
C THR A 674 8.80 4.89 -0.57
N GLY A 675 8.68 3.60 -0.31
CA GLY A 675 8.65 3.09 1.07
C GLY A 675 9.85 3.56 1.88
N GLY A 676 9.66 3.78 3.17
CA GLY A 676 10.71 4.26 4.06
C GLY A 676 10.54 3.75 5.49
N SER A 677 10.17 4.65 6.40
CA SER A 677 9.84 4.32 7.78
C SER A 677 8.36 4.41 8.10
N GLN A 678 7.57 5.10 7.27
CA GLN A 678 6.15 5.26 7.55
C GLN A 678 5.38 3.97 7.27
N PHE A 679 4.58 3.54 8.23
CA PHE A 679 3.74 2.36 8.16
C PHE A 679 2.33 2.69 8.63
N PHE A 680 1.37 1.84 8.27
CA PHE A 680 0.00 1.97 8.75
C PHE A 680 -0.58 0.62 9.18
N ILE A 681 -1.52 0.66 10.12
CA ILE A 681 -2.28 -0.49 10.61
C ILE A 681 -3.76 -0.26 10.26
N THR A 682 -4.41 -1.22 9.60
CA THR A 682 -5.80 -1.12 9.19
C THR A 682 -6.77 -1.40 10.32
N HIS A 683 -7.80 -0.53 10.50
CA HIS A 683 -8.90 -0.74 11.46
C HIS A 683 -9.93 -1.78 10.99
N SER A 684 -10.09 -1.92 9.69
CA SER A 684 -11.08 -2.78 9.04
C SER A 684 -10.58 -3.21 7.67
N PRO A 685 -11.24 -4.16 6.99
CA PRO A 685 -10.86 -4.58 5.64
C PRO A 685 -10.80 -3.40 4.66
N GLN A 686 -9.71 -3.34 3.87
CA GLN A 686 -9.45 -2.28 2.89
C GLN A 686 -9.05 -2.87 1.52
N PRO A 687 -9.96 -3.53 0.80
CA PRO A 687 -9.62 -4.27 -0.44
C PRO A 687 -9.02 -3.41 -1.55
N HIS A 688 -9.20 -2.09 -1.50
CA HIS A 688 -8.62 -1.17 -2.48
C HIS A 688 -7.10 -1.00 -2.32
N LEU A 689 -6.52 -1.45 -1.19
CA LEU A 689 -5.07 -1.46 -0.93
C LEU A 689 -4.40 -2.76 -1.40
N ASP A 690 -5.17 -3.84 -1.65
CA ASP A 690 -4.64 -5.15 -2.05
C ASP A 690 -3.78 -5.02 -3.31
N ALA A 691 -2.56 -5.60 -3.27
CA ALA A 691 -1.55 -5.57 -4.33
C ALA A 691 -1.13 -4.15 -4.79
N ARG A 692 -1.38 -3.11 -3.99
CA ARG A 692 -0.97 -1.71 -4.25
C ARG A 692 0.03 -1.17 -3.24
N TYR A 693 0.01 -1.72 -2.03
CA TYR A 693 0.93 -1.39 -0.96
C TYR A 693 1.57 -2.67 -0.44
N THR A 694 2.80 -2.59 0.01
CA THR A 694 3.49 -3.72 0.62
C THR A 694 2.86 -4.07 1.97
N ALA A 695 2.15 -5.19 2.04
CA ALA A 695 1.71 -5.76 3.31
C ALA A 695 2.87 -6.55 3.92
N PHE A 696 3.40 -6.09 5.07
CA PHE A 696 4.60 -6.69 5.66
C PHE A 696 4.41 -7.19 7.10
N GLY A 697 3.18 -7.12 7.63
CA GLY A 697 2.88 -7.64 8.96
C GLY A 697 1.39 -7.76 9.24
N LYS A 698 1.09 -8.39 10.38
CA LYS A 698 -0.27 -8.60 10.90
C LYS A 698 -0.28 -8.43 12.41
N VAL A 699 -1.15 -7.58 12.92
CA VAL A 699 -1.39 -7.45 14.37
C VAL A 699 -1.97 -8.76 14.88
N VAL A 700 -1.31 -9.33 15.87
CA VAL A 700 -1.70 -10.58 16.55
C VAL A 700 -2.27 -10.31 17.95
N ASN A 701 -1.92 -9.15 18.54
CA ASN A 701 -2.44 -8.74 19.84
C ASN A 701 -2.52 -7.20 19.93
N GLY A 702 -3.47 -6.65 20.68
CA GLY A 702 -3.58 -5.21 20.91
C GLY A 702 -4.39 -4.44 19.84
N MET A 703 -5.26 -5.09 19.06
CA MET A 703 -6.17 -4.38 18.15
C MET A 703 -7.15 -3.44 18.87
N ASP A 704 -7.49 -3.71 20.11
CA ASP A 704 -8.26 -2.79 20.97
C ASP A 704 -7.46 -1.53 21.33
N VAL A 705 -6.13 -1.64 21.40
CA VAL A 705 -5.23 -0.47 21.57
C VAL A 705 -5.22 0.34 20.29
N VAL A 706 -5.09 -0.30 19.10
CA VAL A 706 -5.14 0.38 17.79
C VAL A 706 -6.42 1.19 17.64
N ASP A 707 -7.57 0.64 18.05
CA ASP A 707 -8.88 1.33 17.96
C ASP A 707 -8.96 2.58 18.84
N ARG A 708 -8.22 2.62 19.97
CA ARG A 708 -8.19 3.78 20.88
C ARG A 708 -7.13 4.83 20.58
N ILE A 709 -6.22 4.54 19.63
CA ILE A 709 -5.18 5.49 19.23
C ILE A 709 -5.80 6.76 18.65
N GLN A 710 -5.22 7.89 19.02
CA GLN A 710 -5.55 9.21 18.52
C GLN A 710 -4.34 9.86 17.86
N GLN A 711 -4.59 10.74 16.91
CA GLN A 711 -3.53 11.59 16.36
C GLN A 711 -2.88 12.42 17.48
N GLY A 712 -1.56 12.41 17.53
CA GLY A 712 -0.77 13.04 18.58
C GLY A 712 -0.37 12.09 19.73
N ASP A 713 -0.90 10.86 19.79
CA ASP A 713 -0.41 9.86 20.74
C ASP A 713 1.06 9.53 20.46
N THR A 714 1.83 9.28 21.50
CA THR A 714 3.28 9.01 21.39
C THR A 714 3.57 7.52 21.43
N ILE A 715 4.41 7.05 20.53
CA ILE A 715 5.10 5.76 20.63
C ILE A 715 6.20 5.89 21.68
N LYS A 716 6.05 5.21 22.82
CA LYS A 716 7.06 5.23 23.90
C LYS A 716 8.31 4.47 23.48
N SER A 717 8.12 3.28 22.95
CA SER A 717 9.22 2.43 22.45
C SER A 717 8.70 1.42 21.44
N VAL A 718 9.59 0.99 20.55
CA VAL A 718 9.35 -0.16 19.66
C VAL A 718 10.46 -1.17 19.92
N LYS A 719 10.07 -2.45 20.09
CA LYS A 719 10.98 -3.58 20.31
C LYS A 719 10.71 -4.67 19.27
N VAL A 720 11.74 -5.43 18.95
CA VAL A 720 11.66 -6.61 18.07
C VAL A 720 12.13 -7.84 18.83
N TRP A 721 11.32 -8.89 18.81
CA TRP A 721 11.77 -10.25 19.12
C TRP A 721 12.12 -10.96 17.82
N ASP A 722 13.36 -11.40 17.72
CA ASP A 722 13.90 -12.01 16.49
C ASP A 722 13.95 -13.56 16.56
N GLY A 723 13.11 -14.17 17.41
CA GLY A 723 13.09 -15.62 17.63
C GLY A 723 14.09 -16.11 18.65
N LYS A 724 15.04 -15.27 19.09
CA LYS A 724 16.09 -15.63 20.07
C LYS A 724 16.20 -14.58 21.15
N THR A 725 16.22 -13.33 20.80
CA THR A 725 16.44 -12.19 21.70
C THR A 725 15.41 -11.11 21.49
N MET A 726 15.01 -10.45 22.58
CA MET A 726 14.28 -9.19 22.52
C MET A 726 15.30 -8.07 22.35
N THR A 727 15.10 -7.20 21.37
CA THR A 727 15.96 -6.03 21.22
C THR A 727 15.80 -5.10 22.41
N GLU A 728 16.84 -4.91 23.18
CA GLU A 728 16.93 -3.81 24.15
C GLU A 728 17.47 -2.58 23.42
N VAL A 729 16.67 -1.51 23.39
CA VAL A 729 17.15 -0.21 22.90
C VAL A 729 18.10 0.34 23.97
N ARG A 730 19.39 0.44 23.65
CA ARG A 730 20.39 1.08 24.51
C ARG A 730 20.36 2.59 24.38
#